data_be5835f6f6d323aa98ee44e8f928c1da
#
_entry.id   be5835f6f6d323aa98ee44e8f928c1da
#
_cell.length_a   1.000
_cell.length_b   1.000
_cell.length_c   1.000
_cell.angle_alpha   90.00
_cell.angle_beta   90.00
_cell.angle_gamma   90.00
#
_symmetry.space_group_name_H-M   'P 1'
#
loop_
_entity.id
_entity.type
_entity.pdbx_description
1 polymer ?
#
loop_
_entity_poly.entity_id
_entity_poly.type
_entity_poly.pdbx_seq_one_letter_code
_entity_poly.pdbx_strand_id
1 'polypeptide(L)'
;MLLAGVAALAVLGMPAQAQEATQPAAGAPSAEGQAQGEALAQDSAGTTLLDRVLVVSRTGETSIESLASTSQVDQEQIDRRMAATPQDLLFGVPGVALQADANRTASSVNIRGLQDFGRVAVIVDGARQNFQRSGHGTQSMVWIDPELVKQVDVIRGPVANTYGSGAIGGVVFFETKDAIDFLRPGETWGASVTGRYDTNGQGWTTSATGAYKFNDAADVLGNIVYRDFGNYKDGDGDEVQGSAFDVLSGMLKSTIRPSENSELKLGWVGADDSWTEGSNAYDLGVKQNTFTARYNITDEDKSWLDLHVNLAYNQADLDQTYNRDVLRYSSVTGLPILVPAGSQTTYDLDTTGIDIWNTSRFETGTVSHELTYGGDWVNDNVDTASPEGGSDLFTPSGDRRVSGAYVQEKLTWDWLEVIGALRYDSYELDNDEGDVSGDRLSPRITVGVSPFEQIGLEGLQFYGTYAEGYRSPSLSETLISGLHPNGVVFPFLPNPDLRPETAKTWEFGLNYSQDGIFAADDGLRLKAAYFNNDVDDYIGGTTLSAFDPTSGCPFIPGPGVIPICFQYQNYANAEIKGFELEGVYEAGWGFVGLSASIIDGHTVSYEGVTEDLLTIPSSQVTAQVGFRFLEDKLTIGGEVQYNGAPEGNDTAEDYTLVNAFASYQATEDFKVDFRADNIFDVKYANPLNSSATTTIYEPGVTLKLAATMRFGG
;
A
#
# COMPACT_ATOMS: atom_id res chain seq x y z
N MET A 1 33.64 -4.73 8.31
CA MET A 1 34.62 -5.81 8.08
C MET A 1 34.76 -6.66 9.35
N LEU A 2 33.64 -7.29 9.81
CA LEU A 2 33.59 -8.16 11.00
C LEU A 2 32.21 -8.84 11.11
N LEU A 3 31.83 -9.64 10.09
CA LEU A 3 30.66 -10.53 10.14
C LEU A 3 30.65 -11.55 8.99
N ALA A 4 31.85 -12.00 8.60
CA ALA A 4 32.06 -13.08 7.63
C ALA A 4 32.70 -14.30 8.30
N GLY A 5 32.06 -14.83 9.35
CA GLY A 5 32.72 -15.85 10.16
C GLY A 5 31.80 -16.80 10.94
N VAL A 6 30.54 -17.06 10.54
CA VAL A 6 29.69 -18.04 11.25
C VAL A 6 28.91 -18.95 10.30
N ALA A 7 29.48 -19.36 9.21
CA ALA A 7 28.82 -20.33 8.30
C ALA A 7 29.70 -21.54 7.96
N ALA A 8 30.43 -22.05 8.91
CA ALA A 8 31.21 -23.29 8.72
C ALA A 8 31.45 -23.97 10.05
N LEU A 9 30.47 -24.71 10.58
CA LEU A 9 30.72 -25.80 11.56
C LEU A 9 29.37 -26.40 12.00
N ALA A 10 28.88 -27.42 11.30
CA ALA A 10 28.03 -28.48 11.84
C ALA A 10 27.71 -29.52 10.75
N VAL A 11 28.75 -30.25 10.34
CA VAL A 11 28.53 -31.57 9.72
C VAL A 11 29.44 -32.52 10.47
N LEU A 12 28.93 -33.19 11.47
CA LEU A 12 29.44 -34.49 11.95
C LEU A 12 28.29 -35.15 12.73
N GLY A 13 27.95 -36.33 12.24
CA GLY A 13 26.82 -37.16 12.58
C GLY A 13 26.84 -37.86 13.91
N MET A 14 25.77 -38.56 14.16
CA MET A 14 25.68 -39.99 14.59
C MET A 14 24.22 -40.39 14.85
N PRO A 15 23.89 -41.71 15.04
CA PRO A 15 22.93 -42.41 14.23
C PRO A 15 21.62 -42.78 14.95
N ALA A 16 20.70 -43.29 14.15
CA ALA A 16 19.38 -43.83 14.48
C ALA A 16 19.37 -44.93 15.57
N GLN A 17 18.31 -44.94 16.38
CA GLN A 17 17.69 -46.17 16.87
C GLN A 17 16.16 -46.02 16.92
N ALA A 18 15.51 -46.89 16.20
CA ALA A 18 14.06 -47.12 16.21
C ALA A 18 13.64 -47.85 17.50
N GLN A 19 12.46 -47.49 18.02
CA GLN A 19 11.67 -48.39 18.84
C GLN A 19 10.17 -48.13 18.66
N GLU A 20 9.49 -49.10 18.09
CA GLU A 20 8.03 -49.27 18.07
C GLU A 20 7.44 -49.40 19.46
N ALA A 21 6.26 -48.80 19.71
CA ALA A 21 5.23 -49.42 20.56
C ALA A 21 3.85 -48.76 20.41
N THR A 22 2.97 -49.47 19.76
CA THR A 22 1.54 -49.76 20.08
C THR A 22 0.61 -48.65 20.61
N GLN A 23 -0.47 -48.45 19.81
CA GLN A 23 -1.78 -47.85 20.21
C GLN A 23 -2.46 -48.66 21.34
N PRO A 24 -3.37 -48.01 22.11
CA PRO A 24 -4.77 -48.35 21.96
C PRO A 24 -5.76 -47.19 21.89
N ALA A 25 -6.91 -47.55 21.36
CA ALA A 25 -8.00 -46.76 20.86
C ALA A 25 -8.94 -46.13 21.91
N ALA A 26 -9.71 -45.17 21.41
CA ALA A 26 -11.09 -44.82 21.68
C ALA A 26 -11.42 -43.78 22.79
N GLY A 27 -12.04 -42.73 22.35
CA GLY A 27 -12.85 -41.80 23.16
C GLY A 27 -13.01 -40.47 22.46
N ALA A 28 -13.96 -40.35 21.55
CA ALA A 28 -14.36 -39.05 21.01
C ALA A 28 -15.20 -38.27 22.03
N PRO A 29 -15.02 -36.96 22.14
CA PRO A 29 -16.16 -36.05 22.18
C PRO A 29 -16.05 -34.96 21.09
N SER A 30 -17.21 -34.72 20.50
CA SER A 30 -17.76 -33.59 19.75
C SER A 30 -16.82 -32.44 19.40
N ALA A 31 -16.50 -32.38 18.11
CA ALA A 31 -15.93 -31.25 17.42
C ALA A 31 -17.04 -30.25 17.05
N GLU A 32 -17.00 -29.04 17.62
CA GLU A 32 -17.69 -27.86 17.08
C GLU A 32 -17.10 -26.52 17.54
N GLY A 33 -16.01 -26.50 18.32
CA GLY A 33 -15.42 -25.30 18.88
C GLY A 33 -14.02 -24.91 18.39
N GLN A 34 -13.50 -25.52 17.30
CA GLN A 34 -12.12 -25.29 16.82
C GLN A 34 -12.03 -24.72 15.37
N ALA A 35 -13.14 -24.30 14.78
CA ALA A 35 -13.21 -24.13 13.33
C ALA A 35 -12.63 -22.82 12.77
N GLN A 36 -12.38 -21.78 13.56
CA GLN A 36 -11.86 -20.49 13.00
C GLN A 36 -10.36 -20.27 13.22
N GLY A 37 -9.74 -20.86 14.21
CA GLY A 37 -8.26 -20.81 14.40
C GLY A 37 -7.48 -21.84 13.57
N GLU A 38 -8.12 -22.95 13.21
CA GLU A 38 -7.50 -24.02 12.39
C GLU A 38 -7.75 -23.85 10.89
N ALA A 39 -8.74 -23.04 10.48
CA ALA A 39 -9.05 -22.80 9.07
C ALA A 39 -7.95 -22.05 8.31
N LEU A 40 -7.12 -21.26 8.98
CA LEU A 40 -6.01 -20.53 8.35
C LEU A 40 -4.73 -21.36 8.18
N ALA A 41 -4.60 -22.51 8.84
CA ALA A 41 -3.40 -23.34 8.80
C ALA A 41 -3.53 -24.65 7.99
N GLN A 42 -4.71 -24.98 7.47
CA GLN A 42 -4.96 -26.26 6.78
C GLN A 42 -5.35 -26.14 5.29
N ASP A 43 -5.40 -24.95 4.71
CA ASP A 43 -5.89 -24.83 3.33
C ASP A 43 -4.83 -24.31 2.35
N SER A 44 -3.78 -25.11 2.16
CA SER A 44 -2.86 -24.90 1.02
C SER A 44 -3.22 -25.72 -0.22
N ALA A 45 -4.31 -26.48 -0.20
CA ALA A 45 -4.73 -27.32 -1.32
C ALA A 45 -6.17 -27.00 -1.71
N GLY A 46 -6.39 -25.91 -2.46
CA GLY A 46 -7.68 -25.61 -3.09
C GLY A 46 -8.22 -24.18 -2.93
N THR A 47 -7.64 -23.35 -2.07
CA THR A 47 -8.08 -21.95 -1.92
C THR A 47 -7.37 -21.07 -2.94
N THR A 48 -8.10 -20.47 -3.87
CA THR A 48 -7.50 -19.50 -4.80
C THR A 48 -7.21 -18.18 -4.09
N LEU A 49 -6.31 -17.37 -4.66
CA LEU A 49 -5.93 -16.06 -4.11
C LEU A 49 -7.14 -15.17 -3.75
N LEU A 50 -8.16 -15.13 -4.59
CA LEU A 50 -9.34 -14.27 -4.39
C LEU A 50 -10.36 -14.83 -3.37
N ASP A 51 -10.17 -16.04 -2.85
CA ASP A 51 -11.02 -16.65 -1.82
C ASP A 51 -10.58 -16.30 -0.39
N ARG A 52 -9.48 -15.58 -0.23
CA ARG A 52 -8.99 -15.20 1.10
C ARG A 52 -9.73 -13.99 1.64
N VAL A 53 -9.94 -13.97 2.96
CA VAL A 53 -10.60 -12.86 3.63
C VAL A 53 -9.78 -11.58 3.49
N LEU A 54 -10.44 -10.51 3.08
CA LEU A 54 -9.86 -9.16 3.06
C LEU A 54 -9.72 -8.64 4.49
N VAL A 55 -8.52 -8.32 4.92
CA VAL A 55 -8.27 -7.72 6.23
C VAL A 55 -8.92 -6.34 6.32
N VAL A 56 -9.03 -5.64 5.20
CA VAL A 56 -9.76 -4.37 5.10
C VAL A 56 -11.28 -4.54 5.14
N SER A 57 -11.84 -5.75 5.04
CA SER A 57 -13.29 -5.94 5.16
C SER A 57 -13.74 -5.73 6.60
N ARG A 58 -14.71 -4.84 6.82
CA ARG A 58 -15.34 -4.63 8.13
C ARG A 58 -16.35 -5.74 8.47
N THR A 59 -16.66 -6.61 7.52
CA THR A 59 -17.67 -7.69 7.61
C THR A 59 -17.08 -9.08 7.43
N GLY A 60 -15.77 -9.19 7.12
CA GLY A 60 -15.08 -10.47 6.95
C GLY A 60 -15.27 -11.10 5.56
N GLU A 61 -15.58 -10.31 4.53
CA GLU A 61 -15.76 -10.78 3.15
C GLU A 61 -14.43 -11.15 2.50
N THR A 62 -14.46 -12.14 1.62
CA THR A 62 -13.33 -12.45 0.73
C THR A 62 -13.26 -11.46 -0.43
N SER A 63 -12.12 -11.43 -1.13
CA SER A 63 -11.99 -10.54 -2.29
C SER A 63 -13.02 -10.83 -3.36
N ILE A 64 -13.31 -12.12 -3.63
CA ILE A 64 -14.29 -12.50 -4.68
C ILE A 64 -15.73 -12.21 -4.29
N GLU A 65 -16.09 -12.24 -3.01
CA GLU A 65 -17.44 -11.93 -2.51
C GLU A 65 -17.71 -10.43 -2.43
N SER A 66 -16.66 -9.62 -2.32
CA SER A 66 -16.80 -8.17 -2.16
C SER A 66 -17.43 -7.51 -3.39
N LEU A 67 -18.51 -6.75 -3.18
CA LEU A 67 -19.20 -5.93 -4.20
C LEU A 67 -18.45 -4.60 -4.43
N ALA A 68 -17.14 -4.71 -4.67
CA ALA A 68 -16.23 -3.61 -4.93
C ALA A 68 -15.02 -4.09 -5.74
N SER A 69 -14.32 -3.18 -6.39
CA SER A 69 -13.03 -3.46 -7.03
C SER A 69 -11.96 -3.66 -5.96
N THR A 70 -11.67 -4.90 -5.62
CA THR A 70 -10.67 -5.30 -4.63
C THR A 70 -9.59 -6.16 -5.25
N SER A 71 -8.38 -6.08 -4.72
CA SER A 71 -7.27 -6.98 -5.03
C SER A 71 -6.55 -7.37 -3.76
N GLN A 72 -5.93 -8.54 -3.79
CA GLN A 72 -5.15 -9.06 -2.68
C GLN A 72 -3.82 -9.60 -3.19
N VAL A 73 -2.74 -9.29 -2.49
CA VAL A 73 -1.40 -9.86 -2.70
C VAL A 73 -1.04 -10.65 -1.46
N ASP A 74 -0.83 -11.94 -1.61
CA ASP A 74 -0.54 -12.84 -0.50
C ASP A 74 0.96 -13.11 -0.32
N GLN A 75 1.31 -13.83 0.75
CA GLN A 75 2.68 -14.19 1.08
C GLN A 75 3.36 -14.98 -0.04
N GLU A 76 2.65 -15.88 -0.73
CA GLU A 76 3.24 -16.68 -1.82
C GLU A 76 3.61 -15.80 -3.02
N GLN A 77 2.79 -14.81 -3.35
CA GLN A 77 3.09 -13.83 -4.39
C GLN A 77 4.24 -12.90 -3.99
N ILE A 78 4.28 -12.45 -2.72
CA ILE A 78 5.37 -11.63 -2.18
C ILE A 78 6.69 -12.40 -2.29
N ASP A 79 6.71 -13.66 -1.88
CA ASP A 79 7.88 -14.55 -1.96
C ASP A 79 8.32 -14.77 -3.41
N ARG A 80 7.39 -15.08 -4.33
CA ARG A 80 7.70 -15.29 -5.76
C ARG A 80 8.25 -14.03 -6.43
N ARG A 81 7.79 -12.85 -6.03
CA ARG A 81 8.30 -11.57 -6.54
C ARG A 81 9.68 -11.26 -5.99
N MET A 82 10.06 -11.89 -4.88
CA MET A 82 11.29 -11.54 -4.16
C MET A 82 11.35 -10.02 -3.97
N ALA A 83 10.26 -9.45 -3.45
CA ALA A 83 10.05 -8.02 -3.34
C ALA A 83 11.15 -7.37 -2.47
N ALA A 84 11.71 -6.24 -2.92
CA ALA A 84 12.68 -5.45 -2.19
C ALA A 84 12.12 -4.10 -1.74
N THR A 85 11.09 -3.62 -2.43
CA THR A 85 10.51 -2.29 -2.27
C THR A 85 8.98 -2.37 -2.23
N PRO A 86 8.28 -1.34 -1.71
CA PRO A 86 6.81 -1.29 -1.78
C PRO A 86 6.26 -1.39 -3.20
N GLN A 87 7.01 -0.90 -4.20
CA GLN A 87 6.63 -0.98 -5.61
C GLN A 87 6.54 -2.43 -6.09
N ASP A 88 7.44 -3.31 -5.63
CA ASP A 88 7.41 -4.73 -5.98
C ASP A 88 6.19 -5.44 -5.36
N LEU A 89 5.70 -5.00 -4.18
CA LEU A 89 4.52 -5.57 -3.53
C LEU A 89 3.24 -5.39 -4.36
N LEU A 90 3.08 -4.20 -4.97
CA LEU A 90 1.87 -3.83 -5.71
C LEU A 90 1.99 -4.04 -7.23
N PHE A 91 3.09 -4.66 -7.68
CA PHE A 91 3.30 -4.97 -9.10
C PHE A 91 2.13 -5.79 -9.68
N GLY A 92 1.60 -5.36 -10.82
CA GLY A 92 0.51 -6.07 -11.52
C GLY A 92 -0.87 -5.97 -10.87
N VAL A 93 -1.06 -5.17 -9.81
CA VAL A 93 -2.38 -4.87 -9.24
C VAL A 93 -3.11 -3.89 -10.16
N PRO A 94 -4.30 -4.22 -10.71
CA PRO A 94 -5.00 -3.36 -11.66
C PRO A 94 -5.32 -1.99 -11.07
N GLY A 95 -5.10 -0.92 -11.85
CA GLY A 95 -5.43 0.45 -11.46
C GLY A 95 -4.59 1.04 -10.32
N VAL A 96 -3.52 0.34 -9.91
CA VAL A 96 -2.58 0.78 -8.88
C VAL A 96 -1.20 0.99 -9.49
N ALA A 97 -0.59 2.11 -9.18
CA ALA A 97 0.78 2.42 -9.52
C ALA A 97 1.45 3.14 -8.34
N LEU A 98 2.76 3.14 -8.30
CA LEU A 98 3.51 3.86 -7.29
C LEU A 98 4.44 4.87 -7.95
N GLN A 99 4.50 6.06 -7.38
CA GLN A 99 5.54 7.01 -7.66
C GLN A 99 6.66 6.81 -6.63
N ALA A 100 7.89 6.73 -7.09
CA ALA A 100 9.07 6.58 -6.24
C ALA A 100 10.22 7.42 -6.76
N ASP A 101 11.13 7.78 -5.87
CA ASP A 101 12.44 8.31 -6.24
C ASP A 101 13.34 7.15 -6.73
N ALA A 102 14.53 7.46 -7.24
CA ALA A 102 15.41 6.45 -7.84
C ALA A 102 15.79 5.31 -6.87
N ASN A 103 15.89 5.57 -5.57
CA ASN A 103 16.16 4.56 -4.56
C ASN A 103 15.00 3.57 -4.31
N ARG A 104 13.74 3.94 -4.61
CA ARG A 104 12.53 3.11 -4.54
C ARG A 104 12.13 2.64 -3.14
N THR A 105 12.82 3.05 -2.07
CA THR A 105 12.51 2.62 -0.69
C THR A 105 11.27 3.30 -0.15
N ALA A 106 11.03 4.55 -0.53
CA ALA A 106 9.83 5.31 -0.25
C ALA A 106 8.95 5.39 -1.49
N SER A 107 7.66 5.23 -1.34
CA SER A 107 6.73 5.26 -2.46
C SER A 107 5.45 6.01 -2.11
N SER A 108 4.94 6.77 -3.06
CA SER A 108 3.62 7.38 -3.01
C SER A 108 2.63 6.53 -3.82
N VAL A 109 1.53 6.16 -3.21
CA VAL A 109 0.53 5.29 -3.84
C VAL A 109 -0.37 6.10 -4.76
N ASN A 110 -0.65 5.55 -5.93
CA ASN A 110 -1.61 6.07 -6.90
C ASN A 110 -2.67 5.00 -7.17
N ILE A 111 -3.92 5.33 -6.97
CA ILE A 111 -5.06 4.48 -7.31
C ILE A 111 -5.92 5.21 -8.33
N ARG A 112 -6.07 4.61 -9.53
CA ARG A 112 -6.92 5.14 -10.61
C ARG A 112 -6.59 6.59 -11.00
N GLY A 113 -5.31 7.00 -10.93
CA GLY A 113 -4.90 8.38 -11.22
C GLY A 113 -5.01 9.36 -10.04
N LEU A 114 -5.61 8.94 -8.94
CA LEU A 114 -5.62 9.70 -7.70
C LEU A 114 -4.33 9.41 -6.93
N GLN A 115 -3.35 10.30 -7.15
CA GLN A 115 -2.07 10.23 -6.47
C GLN A 115 -2.28 10.49 -4.98
N ASP A 116 -1.65 9.68 -4.12
CA ASP A 116 -1.63 9.96 -2.69
C ASP A 116 -1.03 11.36 -2.47
N PHE A 117 -1.63 12.12 -1.79
CA PHE A 117 -1.45 13.42 -1.19
C PHE A 117 -2.66 13.60 -0.28
N GLY A 118 -2.93 12.51 0.47
CA GLY A 118 -4.15 12.33 1.25
C GLY A 118 -5.37 11.88 0.43
N ARG A 119 -5.21 11.38 -0.82
CA ARG A 119 -6.32 10.82 -1.64
C ARG A 119 -6.43 9.31 -1.52
N VAL A 120 -5.38 8.64 -1.08
CA VAL A 120 -5.33 7.21 -0.79
C VAL A 120 -5.07 7.01 0.69
N ALA A 121 -5.84 6.16 1.36
CA ALA A 121 -5.54 5.79 2.74
C ALA A 121 -4.55 4.62 2.74
N VAL A 122 -3.32 4.87 3.14
CA VAL A 122 -2.29 3.84 3.33
C VAL A 122 -2.25 3.45 4.80
N ILE A 123 -2.38 2.15 5.08
CA ILE A 123 -2.53 1.64 6.45
C ILE A 123 -1.58 0.46 6.66
N VAL A 124 -0.83 0.45 7.76
CA VAL A 124 0.01 -0.67 8.19
C VAL A 124 -0.51 -1.17 9.53
N ASP A 125 -0.99 -2.41 9.60
CA ASP A 125 -1.57 -3.03 10.81
C ASP A 125 -2.61 -2.16 11.56
N GLY A 126 -3.36 -1.32 10.83
CA GLY A 126 -4.36 -0.41 11.39
C GLY A 126 -3.86 1.02 11.64
N ALA A 127 -2.56 1.30 11.47
CA ALA A 127 -1.98 2.62 11.60
C ALA A 127 -1.91 3.34 10.24
N ARG A 128 -2.48 4.54 10.14
CA ARG A 128 -2.36 5.38 8.95
C ARG A 128 -0.93 5.86 8.75
N GLN A 129 -0.50 5.89 7.48
CA GLN A 129 0.78 6.38 7.03
C GLN A 129 0.54 7.70 6.28
N ASN A 130 0.56 8.82 7.01
CA ASN A 130 0.14 10.13 6.48
C ASN A 130 1.32 11.06 6.15
N PHE A 131 2.57 10.54 6.09
CA PHE A 131 3.73 11.40 5.84
C PHE A 131 3.60 12.13 4.50
N GLN A 132 3.77 13.43 4.54
CA GLN A 132 3.74 14.31 3.37
C GLN A 132 4.77 15.43 3.53
N ARG A 133 5.45 15.75 2.43
CA ARG A 133 6.29 16.95 2.33
C ARG A 133 6.06 17.62 0.98
N SER A 134 6.28 18.91 0.89
CA SER A 134 6.36 19.62 -0.39
C SER A 134 7.74 19.46 -0.99
N GLY A 135 7.85 19.35 -2.31
CA GLY A 135 9.12 19.25 -3.01
C GLY A 135 8.97 18.68 -4.41
N HIS A 136 10.12 18.49 -5.07
CA HIS A 136 10.20 17.74 -6.31
C HIS A 136 10.38 16.25 -5.96
N GLY A 137 9.85 15.34 -6.79
CA GLY A 137 9.87 13.90 -6.55
C GLY A 137 8.69 13.42 -5.71
N THR A 138 8.90 12.37 -4.92
CA THR A 138 7.87 11.74 -4.09
C THR A 138 7.49 12.66 -2.93
N GLN A 139 6.23 13.05 -2.86
CA GLN A 139 5.72 13.99 -1.85
C GLN A 139 5.04 13.30 -0.67
N SER A 140 4.17 12.33 -0.91
CA SER A 140 3.66 11.41 0.12
C SER A 140 4.51 10.17 0.13
N MET A 141 4.80 9.62 1.30
CA MET A 141 5.74 8.51 1.39
C MET A 141 5.25 7.45 2.36
N VAL A 142 5.32 6.19 1.92
CA VAL A 142 5.19 5.02 2.77
C VAL A 142 6.48 4.22 2.71
N TRP A 143 6.98 3.85 3.89
CA TRP A 143 8.11 2.95 4.07
C TRP A 143 7.61 1.67 4.71
N ILE A 144 7.68 0.58 4.01
CA ILE A 144 7.37 -0.75 4.53
C ILE A 144 8.29 -1.79 3.87
N ASP A 145 8.99 -2.55 4.66
CA ASP A 145 9.82 -3.64 4.15
C ASP A 145 8.94 -4.83 3.76
N PRO A 146 9.02 -5.31 2.51
CA PRO A 146 8.25 -6.46 2.04
C PRO A 146 8.43 -7.74 2.85
N GLU A 147 9.59 -7.97 3.45
CA GLU A 147 9.84 -9.16 4.29
C GLU A 147 9.00 -9.18 5.58
N LEU A 148 8.48 -8.05 6.01
CA LEU A 148 7.63 -7.95 7.20
C LEU A 148 6.15 -8.25 6.87
N VAL A 149 5.76 -8.10 5.59
CA VAL A 149 4.37 -8.16 5.12
C VAL A 149 3.97 -9.60 4.84
N LYS A 150 2.76 -10.00 5.25
CA LYS A 150 2.13 -11.27 4.87
C LYS A 150 1.06 -11.11 3.79
N GLN A 151 0.41 -9.95 3.76
CA GLN A 151 -0.72 -9.68 2.86
C GLN A 151 -0.83 -8.19 2.58
N VAL A 152 -1.20 -7.85 1.35
CA VAL A 152 -1.59 -6.50 0.97
C VAL A 152 -2.98 -6.56 0.37
N ASP A 153 -3.91 -5.78 0.93
CA ASP A 153 -5.25 -5.61 0.40
C ASP A 153 -5.40 -4.24 -0.22
N VAL A 154 -6.06 -4.18 -1.36
CA VAL A 154 -6.37 -2.93 -2.05
C VAL A 154 -7.87 -2.86 -2.30
N ILE A 155 -8.52 -1.77 -1.86
CA ILE A 155 -9.88 -1.41 -2.26
C ILE A 155 -9.80 -0.14 -3.07
N ARG A 156 -10.34 -0.15 -4.29
CA ARG A 156 -10.29 1.00 -5.20
C ARG A 156 -11.58 1.80 -5.17
N GLY A 157 -11.44 3.13 -5.22
CA GLY A 157 -12.56 4.07 -5.23
C GLY A 157 -13.16 4.36 -3.85
N PRO A 158 -14.15 5.28 -3.78
CA PRO A 158 -14.73 5.74 -2.52
C PRO A 158 -15.69 4.74 -1.86
N VAL A 159 -15.79 3.52 -2.37
CA VAL A 159 -16.46 2.41 -1.66
C VAL A 159 -15.78 2.10 -0.34
N ALA A 160 -14.52 2.52 -0.19
CA ALA A 160 -13.75 2.46 1.05
C ALA A 160 -14.10 3.61 2.03
N ASN A 161 -15.25 4.28 1.88
CA ASN A 161 -15.63 5.44 2.69
C ASN A 161 -15.72 5.14 4.20
N THR A 162 -15.87 3.88 4.61
CA THR A 162 -15.78 3.46 6.02
C THR A 162 -14.39 3.69 6.64
N TYR A 163 -13.36 3.95 5.82
CA TYR A 163 -11.99 4.26 6.25
C TYR A 163 -11.72 5.77 6.40
N GLY A 164 -12.71 6.62 6.18
CA GLY A 164 -12.67 8.04 6.49
C GLY A 164 -12.07 8.94 5.41
N SER A 165 -11.83 10.18 5.80
CA SER A 165 -11.22 11.19 4.93
C SER A 165 -9.91 10.70 4.34
N GLY A 166 -9.70 10.96 3.05
CA GLY A 166 -8.51 10.54 2.30
C GLY A 166 -8.65 9.18 1.59
N ALA A 167 -9.79 8.51 1.66
CA ALA A 167 -10.04 7.27 0.92
C ALA A 167 -10.83 7.51 -0.38
N ILE A 168 -10.68 8.67 -1.04
CA ILE A 168 -11.38 8.97 -2.31
C ILE A 168 -10.84 8.17 -3.49
N GLY A 169 -9.54 7.89 -3.51
CA GLY A 169 -8.90 6.97 -4.46
C GLY A 169 -9.03 5.50 -4.04
N GLY A 170 -9.10 5.26 -2.74
CA GLY A 170 -9.17 3.92 -2.18
C GLY A 170 -8.30 3.75 -0.93
N VAL A 171 -8.10 2.48 -0.57
CA VAL A 171 -7.29 2.07 0.60
C VAL A 171 -6.28 1.02 0.17
N VAL A 172 -5.05 1.14 0.65
CA VAL A 172 -4.04 0.07 0.62
C VAL A 172 -3.72 -0.30 2.06
N PHE A 173 -3.91 -1.56 2.39
CA PHE A 173 -3.68 -2.11 3.72
C PHE A 173 -2.55 -3.14 3.67
N PHE A 174 -1.48 -2.87 4.41
CA PHE A 174 -0.38 -3.80 4.61
C PHE A 174 -0.57 -4.51 5.95
N GLU A 175 -0.73 -5.82 5.92
CA GLU A 175 -0.73 -6.62 7.14
C GLU A 175 0.61 -7.34 7.30
N THR A 176 1.23 -7.16 8.47
CA THR A 176 2.50 -7.81 8.79
C THR A 176 2.26 -9.20 9.40
N LYS A 177 3.29 -10.05 9.37
CA LYS A 177 3.28 -11.43 9.84
C LYS A 177 2.94 -11.52 11.32
N ASP A 178 2.19 -12.56 11.70
CA ASP A 178 1.93 -12.98 13.09
C ASP A 178 2.65 -14.30 13.39
N ALA A 179 2.74 -14.68 14.66
CA ALA A 179 3.39 -15.94 15.06
C ALA A 179 2.69 -17.18 14.46
N ILE A 180 1.37 -17.14 14.31
CA ILE A 180 0.58 -18.22 13.71
C ILE A 180 0.89 -18.40 12.23
N ASP A 181 1.26 -17.36 11.50
CA ASP A 181 1.62 -17.43 10.08
C ASP A 181 3.00 -18.08 9.89
N PHE A 182 3.80 -18.12 10.93
CA PHE A 182 5.17 -18.61 10.91
C PHE A 182 5.37 -19.99 11.54
N LEU A 183 4.65 -20.28 12.64
CA LEU A 183 4.76 -21.56 13.36
C LEU A 183 3.93 -22.63 12.64
N ARG A 184 4.54 -23.82 12.44
CA ARG A 184 3.83 -24.97 11.92
C ARG A 184 2.94 -25.61 12.99
N PRO A 185 1.90 -26.36 12.59
CA PRO A 185 1.03 -27.06 13.54
C PRO A 185 1.83 -27.91 14.53
N GLY A 186 1.62 -27.66 15.83
CA GLY A 186 2.29 -28.39 16.92
C GLY A 186 3.64 -27.82 17.36
N GLU A 187 4.21 -26.84 16.63
CA GLU A 187 5.44 -26.17 17.08
C GLU A 187 5.18 -25.17 18.17
N THR A 188 6.11 -25.10 19.12
CA THR A 188 6.11 -24.08 20.19
C THR A 188 7.08 -22.94 19.90
N TRP A 189 8.05 -23.16 19.02
CA TRP A 189 8.98 -22.15 18.55
C TRP A 189 9.40 -22.41 17.11
N GLY A 190 9.76 -21.36 16.41
CA GLY A 190 10.34 -21.41 15.08
C GLY A 190 11.31 -20.26 14.87
N ALA A 191 12.30 -20.49 14.02
CA ALA A 191 13.21 -19.45 13.56
C ALA A 191 13.54 -19.67 12.09
N SER A 192 13.81 -18.60 11.35
CA SER A 192 14.31 -18.69 9.97
C SER A 192 15.37 -17.63 9.71
N VAL A 193 16.26 -17.94 8.77
CA VAL A 193 17.22 -16.99 8.23
C VAL A 193 17.14 -17.06 6.72
N THR A 194 16.98 -15.90 6.07
CA THR A 194 16.97 -15.75 4.62
C THR A 194 18.14 -14.88 4.19
N GLY A 195 18.89 -15.32 3.19
CA GLY A 195 19.87 -14.53 2.49
C GLY A 195 19.52 -14.41 1.02
N ARG A 196 19.56 -13.21 0.45
CA ARG A 196 19.28 -12.94 -0.96
C ARG A 196 20.38 -12.10 -1.57
N TYR A 197 20.67 -12.34 -2.84
CA TYR A 197 21.56 -11.54 -3.67
C TYR A 197 20.90 -11.16 -4.97
N ASP A 198 20.99 -9.89 -5.34
CA ASP A 198 20.48 -9.29 -6.58
C ASP A 198 21.66 -8.81 -7.42
N THR A 199 21.73 -9.17 -8.69
CA THR A 199 22.90 -8.86 -9.54
C THR A 199 22.97 -7.40 -9.96
N ASN A 200 21.82 -6.75 -10.21
CA ASN A 200 21.75 -5.34 -10.56
C ASN A 200 21.71 -4.50 -9.29
N GLY A 201 22.65 -3.56 -9.14
CA GLY A 201 22.91 -2.87 -7.88
C GLY A 201 23.75 -3.69 -6.88
N GLN A 202 24.10 -4.96 -7.20
CA GLN A 202 24.86 -5.88 -6.32
C GLN A 202 24.28 -5.95 -4.90
N GLY A 203 22.94 -5.98 -4.85
CA GLY A 203 22.19 -5.86 -3.61
C GLY A 203 22.23 -7.11 -2.74
N TRP A 204 22.30 -6.91 -1.44
CA TRP A 204 22.17 -7.96 -0.43
C TRP A 204 20.97 -7.70 0.48
N THR A 205 20.21 -8.75 0.73
CA THR A 205 19.18 -8.76 1.76
C THR A 205 19.45 -9.90 2.72
N THR A 206 19.39 -9.62 4.01
CA THR A 206 19.46 -10.62 5.07
C THR A 206 18.27 -10.43 6.00
N SER A 207 17.52 -11.48 6.25
CA SER A 207 16.35 -11.45 7.14
C SER A 207 16.46 -12.57 8.17
N ALA A 208 16.07 -12.29 9.41
CA ALA A 208 15.94 -13.28 10.46
C ALA A 208 14.60 -13.11 11.17
N THR A 209 13.82 -14.20 11.22
CA THR A 209 12.50 -14.26 11.88
C THR A 209 12.56 -15.26 13.01
N GLY A 210 11.91 -14.95 14.14
CA GLY A 210 11.74 -15.87 15.26
C GLY A 210 10.36 -15.73 15.86
N ALA A 211 9.71 -16.86 16.19
CA ALA A 211 8.41 -16.88 16.86
C ALA A 211 8.42 -17.87 18.03
N TYR A 212 7.64 -17.57 19.04
CA TYR A 212 7.47 -18.40 20.22
C TYR A 212 6.02 -18.36 20.72
N LYS A 213 5.42 -19.54 20.89
CA LYS A 213 4.11 -19.75 21.47
C LYS A 213 4.27 -20.15 22.93
N PHE A 214 3.95 -19.25 23.86
CA PHE A 214 4.03 -19.52 25.30
C PHE A 214 2.98 -20.56 25.74
N ASN A 215 1.79 -20.43 25.16
CA ASN A 215 0.64 -21.31 25.32
C ASN A 215 -0.43 -20.90 24.29
N ASP A 216 -1.63 -21.47 24.34
CA ASP A 216 -2.71 -21.10 23.39
C ASP A 216 -3.21 -19.67 23.59
N ALA A 217 -2.98 -19.08 24.77
CA ALA A 217 -3.41 -17.72 25.08
C ALA A 217 -2.37 -16.63 24.70
N ALA A 218 -1.11 -16.98 24.40
CA ALA A 218 -0.10 -15.97 24.11
C ALA A 218 1.01 -16.46 23.20
N ASP A 219 1.39 -15.63 22.25
CA ASP A 219 2.52 -15.84 21.33
C ASP A 219 3.24 -14.51 21.03
N VAL A 220 4.42 -14.62 20.43
CA VAL A 220 5.25 -13.50 20.00
C VAL A 220 5.99 -13.85 18.75
N LEU A 221 6.15 -12.87 17.84
CA LEU A 221 6.99 -12.95 16.65
C LEU A 221 7.86 -11.69 16.57
N GLY A 222 9.14 -11.89 16.19
CA GLY A 222 10.05 -10.81 15.84
C GLY A 222 10.74 -11.08 14.51
N ASN A 223 10.95 -10.04 13.74
CA ASN A 223 11.70 -10.09 12.48
C ASN A 223 12.67 -8.90 12.42
N ILE A 224 13.84 -9.11 11.82
CA ILE A 224 14.82 -8.07 11.50
C ILE A 224 15.31 -8.30 10.07
N VAL A 225 15.41 -7.22 9.30
CA VAL A 225 15.84 -7.22 7.90
C VAL A 225 16.91 -6.17 7.70
N TYR A 226 17.97 -6.52 7.00
CA TYR A 226 18.98 -5.56 6.54
C TYR A 226 19.13 -5.69 5.03
N ARG A 227 19.11 -4.54 4.35
CA ARG A 227 19.28 -4.40 2.90
C ARG A 227 20.41 -3.42 2.62
N ASP A 228 21.26 -3.74 1.63
CA ASP A 228 22.34 -2.88 1.15
C ASP A 228 22.42 -3.04 -0.38
N PHE A 229 22.08 -1.97 -1.09
CA PHE A 229 22.00 -1.92 -2.55
C PHE A 229 22.83 -0.75 -3.09
N GLY A 230 23.72 -1.02 -4.01
CA GLY A 230 24.38 0.01 -4.82
C GLY A 230 23.48 0.53 -5.94
N ASN A 231 23.97 1.54 -6.66
CA ASN A 231 23.23 2.05 -7.82
C ASN A 231 22.97 0.94 -8.84
N TYR A 232 21.74 0.85 -9.32
CA TYR A 232 21.40 -0.07 -10.40
C TYR A 232 21.70 0.54 -11.78
N LYS A 233 21.70 -0.32 -12.79
CA LYS A 233 21.82 0.03 -14.20
C LYS A 233 20.49 -0.16 -14.90
N ASP A 234 20.19 0.76 -15.81
CA ASP A 234 19.03 0.66 -16.71
C ASP A 234 19.26 -0.37 -17.83
N GLY A 235 18.30 -0.53 -18.76
CA GLY A 235 18.38 -1.48 -19.87
C GLY A 235 19.44 -1.17 -20.92
N ASP A 236 20.03 0.02 -20.95
CA ASP A 236 21.19 0.36 -21.77
C ASP A 236 22.53 0.14 -21.04
N GLY A 237 22.46 -0.23 -19.77
CA GLY A 237 23.61 -0.42 -18.91
C GLY A 237 24.15 0.85 -18.26
N ASP A 238 23.43 1.97 -18.38
CA ASP A 238 23.77 3.24 -17.74
C ASP A 238 23.39 3.19 -16.26
N GLU A 239 24.30 3.71 -15.40
CA GLU A 239 24.10 3.75 -13.96
C GLU A 239 23.13 4.86 -13.57
N VAL A 240 22.05 4.52 -12.83
CA VAL A 240 21.06 5.46 -12.33
C VAL A 240 21.53 6.01 -10.99
N GLN A 241 21.92 7.28 -10.99
CA GLN A 241 22.46 7.94 -9.80
C GLN A 241 21.36 8.16 -8.75
N GLY A 242 21.69 7.99 -7.46
CA GLY A 242 20.77 8.13 -6.34
C GLY A 242 19.82 6.93 -6.16
N SER A 243 20.12 5.81 -6.80
CA SER A 243 19.36 4.57 -6.64
C SER A 243 19.94 3.61 -5.60
N ALA A 244 21.10 3.92 -5.05
CA ALA A 244 21.68 3.20 -3.93
C ALA A 244 20.95 3.52 -2.62
N PHE A 245 20.82 2.52 -1.75
CA PHE A 245 20.22 2.68 -0.41
C PHE A 245 20.69 1.60 0.55
N ASP A 246 20.61 1.89 1.84
CA ASP A 246 20.70 0.91 2.91
C ASP A 246 19.52 1.07 3.89
N VAL A 247 18.93 -0.06 4.27
CA VAL A 247 17.77 -0.11 5.15
C VAL A 247 17.96 -1.15 6.24
N LEU A 248 17.74 -0.74 7.48
CA LEU A 248 17.52 -1.64 8.61
C LEU A 248 16.06 -1.55 9.03
N SER A 249 15.30 -2.62 8.89
CA SER A 249 13.90 -2.69 9.30
C SER A 249 13.64 -3.87 10.23
N GLY A 250 12.53 -3.81 10.95
CA GLY A 250 12.16 -4.88 11.85
C GLY A 250 10.77 -4.71 12.41
N MET A 251 10.29 -5.79 13.04
CA MET A 251 9.02 -5.78 13.75
C MET A 251 9.04 -6.67 14.98
N LEU A 252 8.15 -6.35 15.91
CA LEU A 252 7.82 -7.18 17.06
C LEU A 252 6.32 -7.20 17.23
N LYS A 253 5.71 -8.39 17.20
CA LYS A 253 4.29 -8.58 17.41
C LYS A 253 4.03 -9.59 18.51
N SER A 254 3.01 -9.34 19.32
CA SER A 254 2.53 -10.26 20.34
C SER A 254 1.02 -10.36 20.25
N THR A 255 0.52 -11.59 20.23
CA THR A 255 -0.90 -11.88 20.27
C THR A 255 -1.25 -12.46 21.63
N ILE A 256 -2.25 -11.88 22.29
CA ILE A 256 -2.77 -12.29 23.60
C ILE A 256 -4.25 -12.60 23.43
N ARG A 257 -4.69 -13.78 23.84
CA ARG A 257 -6.09 -14.24 23.80
C ARG A 257 -6.61 -14.37 25.22
N PRO A 258 -7.22 -13.30 25.78
CA PRO A 258 -7.74 -13.30 27.16
C PRO A 258 -8.90 -14.27 27.37
N SER A 259 -9.64 -14.59 26.31
CA SER A 259 -10.69 -15.60 26.24
C SER A 259 -10.74 -16.22 24.84
N GLU A 260 -11.53 -17.27 24.66
CA GLU A 260 -11.75 -17.91 23.35
C GLU A 260 -12.35 -16.93 22.32
N ASN A 261 -13.08 -15.92 22.79
CA ASN A 261 -13.80 -14.94 21.97
C ASN A 261 -13.08 -13.59 21.85
N SER A 262 -11.86 -13.43 22.38
CA SER A 262 -11.17 -12.13 22.36
C SER A 262 -9.68 -12.26 22.10
N GLU A 263 -9.18 -11.32 21.30
CA GLU A 263 -7.78 -11.24 20.91
C GLU A 263 -7.26 -9.80 21.02
N LEU A 264 -6.07 -9.65 21.59
CA LEU A 264 -5.31 -8.39 21.61
C LEU A 264 -4.00 -8.62 20.88
N LYS A 265 -3.78 -7.89 19.79
CA LYS A 265 -2.51 -7.82 19.07
C LYS A 265 -1.80 -6.52 19.41
N LEU A 266 -0.56 -6.63 19.86
CA LEU A 266 0.35 -5.51 20.10
C LEU A 266 1.46 -5.59 19.07
N GLY A 267 1.69 -4.52 18.31
CA GLY A 267 2.66 -4.47 17.23
C GLY A 267 3.60 -3.26 17.31
N TRP A 268 4.83 -3.48 16.91
CA TRP A 268 5.80 -2.45 16.52
C TRP A 268 6.42 -2.83 15.18
N VAL A 269 6.45 -1.87 14.26
CA VAL A 269 7.14 -1.95 12.97
C VAL A 269 8.03 -0.73 12.86
N GLY A 270 9.31 -0.92 12.50
CA GLY A 270 10.26 0.18 12.38
C GLY A 270 11.17 0.03 11.18
N ALA A 271 11.65 1.16 10.66
CA ALA A 271 12.65 1.25 9.60
C ALA A 271 13.60 2.42 9.86
N ASP A 272 14.88 2.22 9.53
CA ASP A 272 15.94 3.24 9.45
C ASP A 272 16.53 3.12 8.05
N ASP A 273 16.29 4.10 7.19
CA ASP A 273 16.62 4.10 5.76
C ASP A 273 17.51 5.30 5.45
N SER A 274 18.52 5.13 4.61
CA SER A 274 19.39 6.22 4.17
C SER A 274 19.79 6.10 2.71
N TRP A 275 19.83 7.27 2.03
CA TRP A 275 20.27 7.37 0.64
C TRP A 275 20.79 8.76 0.30
N THR A 276 21.47 8.87 -0.83
CA THR A 276 21.85 10.18 -1.41
C THR A 276 20.92 10.50 -2.56
N GLU A 277 20.30 11.67 -2.55
CA GLU A 277 19.43 12.11 -3.64
C GLU A 277 20.16 12.19 -4.99
N GLY A 278 19.46 11.89 -6.09
CA GLY A 278 20.04 11.86 -7.44
C GLY A 278 20.67 13.18 -7.91
N SER A 279 20.28 14.33 -7.36
CA SER A 279 20.93 15.63 -7.55
C SER A 279 22.30 15.72 -6.88
N ASN A 280 22.66 14.77 -6.00
CA ASN A 280 23.86 14.71 -5.19
C ASN A 280 24.10 15.94 -4.29
N ALA A 281 23.04 16.64 -3.93
CA ALA A 281 23.13 17.80 -3.04
C ALA A 281 22.79 17.43 -1.59
N TYR A 282 22.04 16.35 -1.38
CA TYR A 282 21.51 15.95 -0.10
C TYR A 282 21.75 14.48 0.19
N ASP A 283 22.05 14.20 1.44
CA ASP A 283 21.88 12.88 2.04
C ASP A 283 20.56 12.90 2.82
N LEU A 284 19.75 11.89 2.62
CA LEU A 284 18.46 11.73 3.29
C LEU A 284 18.53 10.55 4.25
N GLY A 285 17.95 10.73 5.42
CA GLY A 285 17.74 9.68 6.41
C GLY A 285 16.31 9.67 6.87
N VAL A 286 15.69 8.50 6.97
CA VAL A 286 14.34 8.32 7.48
C VAL A 286 14.34 7.36 8.63
N LYS A 287 13.66 7.75 9.71
CA LYS A 287 13.34 6.87 10.82
C LYS A 287 11.82 6.78 10.96
N GLN A 288 11.29 5.60 10.82
CA GLN A 288 9.87 5.34 11.00
C GLN A 288 9.66 4.34 12.14
N ASN A 289 8.68 4.63 12.99
CA ASN A 289 8.19 3.73 14.03
C ASN A 289 6.67 3.74 14.06
N THR A 290 6.07 2.58 13.86
CA THR A 290 4.63 2.36 13.93
C THR A 290 4.30 1.44 15.10
N PHE A 291 3.49 1.91 16.05
CA PHE A 291 3.00 1.15 17.19
C PHE A 291 1.50 0.94 17.05
N THR A 292 1.04 -0.29 17.24
CA THR A 292 -0.37 -0.65 17.13
C THR A 292 -0.85 -1.49 18.33
N ALA A 293 -2.12 -1.29 18.70
CA ALA A 293 -2.83 -2.16 19.63
C ALA A 293 -4.22 -2.41 19.05
N ARG A 294 -4.48 -3.66 18.63
CA ARG A 294 -5.75 -4.08 18.03
C ARG A 294 -6.44 -5.08 18.97
N TYR A 295 -7.61 -4.72 19.46
CA TYR A 295 -8.44 -5.58 20.32
C TYR A 295 -9.71 -5.95 19.58
N ASN A 296 -9.95 -7.24 19.47
CA ASN A 296 -11.15 -7.81 18.85
C ASN A 296 -11.88 -8.68 19.86
N ILE A 297 -13.21 -8.59 19.87
CA ILE A 297 -14.07 -9.52 20.59
C ILE A 297 -15.28 -9.87 19.74
N THR A 298 -15.41 -11.15 19.41
CA THR A 298 -16.49 -11.72 18.61
C THR A 298 -17.11 -12.83 19.44
N ASP A 299 -18.43 -12.79 19.66
CA ASP A 299 -19.15 -13.77 20.48
C ASP A 299 -20.23 -14.44 19.61
N GLU A 300 -20.01 -15.71 19.25
CA GLU A 300 -20.94 -16.48 18.41
C GLU A 300 -22.34 -16.62 19.02
N ASP A 301 -22.45 -16.65 20.37
CA ASP A 301 -23.73 -16.69 21.07
C ASP A 301 -24.44 -15.32 21.10
N LYS A 302 -23.71 -14.24 20.78
CA LYS A 302 -24.18 -12.86 20.77
C LYS A 302 -23.93 -12.21 19.42
N SER A 303 -24.73 -12.56 18.44
CA SER A 303 -24.62 -12.07 17.07
C SER A 303 -24.63 -10.53 16.91
N TRP A 304 -24.94 -9.79 17.98
CA TRP A 304 -24.84 -8.33 18.03
C TRP A 304 -23.44 -7.83 18.42
N LEU A 305 -22.51 -8.71 18.86
CA LEU A 305 -21.19 -8.34 19.36
C LEU A 305 -20.08 -8.89 18.46
N ASP A 306 -19.52 -8.03 17.65
CA ASP A 306 -18.31 -8.22 16.87
C ASP A 306 -17.57 -6.87 16.87
N LEU A 307 -16.91 -6.60 18.02
CA LEU A 307 -16.32 -5.30 18.34
C LEU A 307 -14.82 -5.31 18.06
N HIS A 308 -14.37 -4.27 17.38
CA HIS A 308 -12.98 -4.01 17.06
C HIS A 308 -12.57 -2.64 17.58
N VAL A 309 -11.39 -2.58 18.20
CA VAL A 309 -10.79 -1.33 18.70
C VAL A 309 -9.33 -1.30 18.24
N ASN A 310 -8.97 -0.31 17.46
CA ASN A 310 -7.60 -0.09 16.99
C ASN A 310 -7.06 1.22 17.56
N LEU A 311 -5.89 1.15 18.18
CA LEU A 311 -5.10 2.29 18.61
C LEU A 311 -3.78 2.25 17.84
N ALA A 312 -3.39 3.38 17.28
CA ALA A 312 -2.19 3.49 16.47
C ALA A 312 -1.41 4.78 16.79
N TYR A 313 -0.10 4.66 16.75
CA TYR A 313 0.82 5.78 16.75
C TYR A 313 1.91 5.52 15.72
N ASN A 314 2.07 6.44 14.78
CA ASN A 314 3.10 6.39 13.74
C ASN A 314 3.96 7.65 13.84
N GLN A 315 5.27 7.46 13.93
CA GLN A 315 6.28 8.51 13.88
C GLN A 315 7.09 8.32 12.61
N ALA A 316 7.26 9.38 11.83
CA ALA A 316 8.10 9.39 10.64
C ALA A 316 8.95 10.67 10.63
N ASP A 317 10.23 10.52 10.83
CA ASP A 317 11.22 11.59 10.86
C ASP A 317 12.08 11.51 9.60
N LEU A 318 12.15 12.57 8.80
CA LEU A 318 12.99 12.66 7.62
C LEU A 318 13.97 13.82 7.76
N ASP A 319 15.26 13.50 7.75
CA ASP A 319 16.38 14.43 7.74
C ASP A 319 16.91 14.59 6.32
N GLN A 320 16.95 15.82 5.82
CA GLN A 320 17.60 16.19 4.57
C GLN A 320 18.84 17.01 4.86
N THR A 321 20.03 16.37 4.76
CA THR A 321 21.32 16.97 5.09
C THR A 321 22.07 17.40 3.84
N TYR A 322 22.48 18.66 3.75
CA TYR A 322 23.37 19.12 2.68
C TYR A 322 24.73 18.46 2.79
N ASN A 323 25.16 17.67 1.79
CA ASN A 323 26.45 16.99 1.80
C ASN A 323 27.61 17.84 1.25
N ARG A 324 27.30 19.02 0.74
CA ARG A 324 28.27 20.04 0.27
C ARG A 324 27.74 21.44 0.48
N ASP A 325 28.63 22.41 0.40
CA ASP A 325 28.24 23.82 0.37
C ASP A 325 27.42 24.12 -0.89
N VAL A 326 26.24 24.68 -0.73
CA VAL A 326 25.33 25.01 -1.84
C VAL A 326 25.03 26.50 -1.82
N LEU A 327 25.27 27.17 -2.96
CA LEU A 327 24.83 28.53 -3.19
C LEU A 327 23.40 28.48 -3.78
N ARG A 328 22.43 28.99 -3.04
CA ARG A 328 21.02 29.04 -3.46
C ARG A 328 20.38 30.39 -3.12
N TYR A 329 19.17 30.62 -3.57
CA TYR A 329 18.39 31.74 -3.08
C TYR A 329 17.73 31.40 -1.73
N SER A 330 17.64 32.40 -0.85
CA SER A 330 16.90 32.28 0.41
C SER A 330 15.39 32.12 0.11
N SER A 331 14.76 31.13 0.73
CA SER A 331 13.31 30.94 0.66
C SER A 331 12.52 32.05 1.34
N VAL A 332 13.18 32.84 2.23
CA VAL A 332 12.59 33.95 2.96
C VAL A 332 12.79 35.30 2.24
N THR A 333 14.02 35.56 1.81
CA THR A 333 14.39 36.90 1.31
C THR A 333 14.60 36.98 -0.19
N GLY A 334 14.72 35.85 -0.89
CA GLY A 334 15.05 35.77 -2.32
C GLY A 334 16.48 36.24 -2.65
N LEU A 335 17.34 36.47 -1.67
CA LEU A 335 18.73 36.86 -1.87
C LEU A 335 19.63 35.61 -1.92
N PRO A 336 20.74 35.64 -2.68
CA PRO A 336 21.72 34.57 -2.67
C PRO A 336 22.30 34.32 -1.27
N ILE A 337 22.25 33.07 -0.82
CA ILE A 337 22.85 32.63 0.44
C ILE A 337 23.73 31.39 0.20
N LEU A 338 24.72 31.23 1.03
CA LEU A 338 25.51 30.00 1.11
C LEU A 338 24.95 29.14 2.23
N VAL A 339 24.47 27.94 1.88
CA VAL A 339 24.08 26.91 2.84
C VAL A 339 25.25 25.97 3.00
N PRO A 340 25.88 25.91 4.18
CA PRO A 340 27.05 25.07 4.42
C PRO A 340 26.70 23.58 4.39
N ALA A 341 27.67 22.73 4.02
CA ALA A 341 27.58 21.30 4.25
C ALA A 341 27.29 20.97 5.73
N GLY A 342 26.43 19.99 5.96
CA GLY A 342 25.95 19.61 7.30
C GLY A 342 24.74 20.41 7.80
N SER A 343 24.28 21.42 7.05
CA SER A 343 22.98 22.06 7.34
C SER A 343 21.83 21.07 7.06
N GLN A 344 20.77 21.13 7.85
CA GLN A 344 19.63 20.18 7.74
C GLN A 344 18.31 20.91 7.54
N THR A 345 17.44 20.27 6.76
CA THR A 345 16.00 20.48 6.83
C THR A 345 15.41 19.23 7.46
N THR A 346 14.56 19.38 8.47
CA THR A 346 13.91 18.25 9.14
C THR A 346 12.41 18.29 8.91
N TYR A 347 11.81 17.12 8.81
CA TYR A 347 10.37 16.91 8.66
C TYR A 347 9.96 15.79 9.60
N ASP A 348 9.33 16.14 10.70
CA ASP A 348 8.89 15.21 11.73
C ASP A 348 7.36 15.16 11.71
N LEU A 349 6.79 13.97 11.53
CA LEU A 349 5.36 13.74 11.55
C LEU A 349 4.98 12.67 12.56
N ASP A 350 4.15 13.05 13.53
CA ASP A 350 3.53 12.17 14.49
C ASP A 350 2.04 12.01 14.16
N THR A 351 1.62 10.79 13.80
CA THR A 351 0.21 10.45 13.56
C THR A 351 -0.32 9.59 14.69
N THR A 352 -1.35 10.07 15.41
CA THR A 352 -2.09 9.28 16.42
C THR A 352 -3.47 8.96 15.88
N GLY A 353 -3.88 7.68 15.96
CA GLY A 353 -5.15 7.20 15.45
C GLY A 353 -5.93 6.32 16.43
N ILE A 354 -7.25 6.44 16.39
CA ILE A 354 -8.21 5.57 17.07
C ILE A 354 -9.29 5.20 16.06
N ASP A 355 -9.62 3.91 15.96
CA ASP A 355 -10.71 3.41 15.12
C ASP A 355 -11.48 2.34 15.90
N ILE A 356 -12.80 2.51 16.01
CA ILE A 356 -13.68 1.61 16.77
C ILE A 356 -14.91 1.31 15.94
N TRP A 357 -15.23 0.01 15.80
CA TRP A 357 -16.47 -0.40 15.16
C TRP A 357 -17.03 -1.68 15.74
N ASN A 358 -18.33 -1.90 15.54
CA ASN A 358 -19.02 -3.12 15.86
C ASN A 358 -19.91 -3.55 14.70
N THR A 359 -19.98 -4.85 14.44
CA THR A 359 -20.92 -5.44 13.49
C THR A 359 -21.94 -6.29 14.22
N SER A 360 -23.22 -6.00 14.01
CA SER A 360 -24.34 -6.75 14.58
C SER A 360 -25.04 -7.52 13.48
N ARG A 361 -25.20 -8.85 13.66
CA ARG A 361 -25.84 -9.75 12.70
C ARG A 361 -27.17 -10.23 13.25
N PHE A 362 -28.23 -10.15 12.44
CA PHE A 362 -29.56 -10.61 12.80
C PHE A 362 -30.40 -10.94 11.57
N GLU A 363 -31.53 -11.62 11.75
CA GLU A 363 -32.45 -11.99 10.67
C GLU A 363 -33.81 -11.35 10.86
N THR A 364 -34.44 -10.92 9.76
CA THR A 364 -35.84 -10.47 9.72
C THR A 364 -36.60 -11.26 8.67
N GLY A 365 -37.20 -12.35 9.09
CA GLY A 365 -37.85 -13.30 8.17
C GLY A 365 -36.82 -14.05 7.34
N THR A 366 -36.74 -13.76 6.05
CA THR A 366 -35.79 -14.36 5.10
C THR A 366 -34.64 -13.40 4.74
N VAL A 367 -34.59 -12.23 5.35
CA VAL A 367 -33.54 -11.23 5.10
C VAL A 367 -32.50 -11.32 6.20
N SER A 368 -31.26 -11.52 5.83
CA SER A 368 -30.10 -11.43 6.70
C SER A 368 -29.61 -9.98 6.75
N HIS A 369 -29.24 -9.54 7.94
CA HIS A 369 -28.77 -8.18 8.20
C HIS A 369 -27.37 -8.21 8.82
N GLU A 370 -26.47 -7.41 8.29
CA GLU A 370 -25.18 -7.09 8.88
C GLU A 370 -25.07 -5.57 9.06
N LEU A 371 -25.30 -5.12 10.30
CA LEU A 371 -25.26 -3.70 10.64
C LEU A 371 -23.90 -3.36 11.27
N THR A 372 -23.06 -2.64 10.53
CA THR A 372 -21.77 -2.15 10.99
C THR A 372 -21.84 -0.66 11.30
N TYR A 373 -21.37 -0.28 12.48
CA TYR A 373 -21.32 1.12 12.90
C TYR A 373 -20.05 1.39 13.69
N GLY A 374 -19.51 2.58 13.52
CA GLY A 374 -18.24 2.92 14.12
C GLY A 374 -17.84 4.37 13.94
N GLY A 375 -16.62 4.67 14.36
CA GLY A 375 -16.02 5.98 14.22
C GLY A 375 -14.52 5.94 14.39
N ASP A 376 -13.88 6.95 13.84
CA ASP A 376 -12.43 7.11 13.88
C ASP A 376 -12.03 8.55 14.21
N TRP A 377 -10.82 8.68 14.70
CA TRP A 377 -10.16 9.94 14.95
C TRP A 377 -8.67 9.80 14.65
N VAL A 378 -8.13 10.75 13.92
CA VAL A 378 -6.71 10.81 13.56
C VAL A 378 -6.21 12.24 13.79
N ASN A 379 -5.04 12.36 14.39
CA ASN A 379 -4.30 13.62 14.54
C ASN A 379 -2.90 13.47 13.96
N ASP A 380 -2.58 14.33 13.01
CA ASP A 380 -1.25 14.51 12.45
C ASP A 380 -0.65 15.78 13.06
N ASN A 381 0.51 15.65 13.71
CA ASN A 381 1.30 16.78 14.19
C ASN A 381 2.56 16.85 13.31
N VAL A 382 2.71 17.94 12.59
CA VAL A 382 3.85 18.20 11.68
C VAL A 382 4.75 19.25 12.30
N ASP A 383 6.02 18.89 12.53
CA ASP A 383 7.07 19.83 12.95
C ASP A 383 8.21 19.82 11.92
N THR A 384 8.58 21.00 11.44
CA THR A 384 9.60 21.13 10.40
C THR A 384 10.60 22.22 10.75
N ALA A 385 11.86 22.03 10.34
CA ALA A 385 12.87 23.07 10.53
C ALA A 385 13.67 23.32 9.24
N SER A 386 13.95 24.58 8.97
CA SER A 386 14.72 25.03 7.81
C SER A 386 16.16 25.43 8.21
N PRO A 387 17.18 25.22 7.33
CA PRO A 387 18.52 25.75 7.52
C PRO A 387 18.59 27.27 7.67
N GLU A 388 17.55 28.00 7.23
CA GLU A 388 17.44 29.45 7.38
C GLU A 388 16.84 29.88 8.72
N GLY A 389 16.42 28.90 9.55
CA GLY A 389 15.73 29.08 10.83
C GLY A 389 14.21 29.14 10.69
N GLY A 390 13.53 28.66 11.73
CA GLY A 390 12.07 28.51 11.72
C GLY A 390 11.61 27.27 10.98
N SER A 391 10.29 27.16 10.78
CA SER A 391 9.65 26.09 10.02
C SER A 391 10.05 26.13 8.54
N ASP A 392 10.00 24.99 7.86
CA ASP A 392 10.11 24.95 6.41
C ASP A 392 8.87 25.59 5.78
N LEU A 393 9.08 26.59 4.90
CA LEU A 393 7.99 27.36 4.31
C LEU A 393 7.19 26.58 3.25
N PHE A 394 7.77 25.48 2.73
CA PHE A 394 7.13 24.64 1.73
C PHE A 394 6.33 23.49 2.36
N THR A 395 6.76 23.07 3.55
CA THR A 395 6.06 22.07 4.39
C THR A 395 5.89 22.68 5.78
N PRO A 396 4.89 23.55 5.97
CA PRO A 396 4.73 24.29 7.22
C PRO A 396 4.34 23.38 8.38
N SER A 397 4.83 23.72 9.58
CA SER A 397 4.45 23.06 10.82
C SER A 397 2.98 23.36 11.17
N GLY A 398 2.31 22.41 11.83
CA GLY A 398 0.93 22.55 12.26
C GLY A 398 0.29 21.20 12.62
N ASP A 399 -0.97 21.25 13.03
CA ASP A 399 -1.80 20.11 13.38
C ASP A 399 -2.92 19.91 12.37
N ARG A 400 -3.19 18.66 12.02
CA ARG A 400 -4.37 18.25 11.25
C ARG A 400 -5.13 17.21 12.02
N ARG A 401 -6.40 17.47 12.33
CA ARG A 401 -7.31 16.54 12.98
C ARG A 401 -8.42 16.14 12.02
N VAL A 402 -8.67 14.84 11.94
CA VAL A 402 -9.80 14.30 11.16
C VAL A 402 -10.55 13.33 12.03
N SER A 403 -11.86 13.46 12.08
CA SER A 403 -12.74 12.55 12.82
C SER A 403 -13.95 12.18 11.98
N GLY A 404 -14.46 10.97 12.17
CA GLY A 404 -15.63 10.51 11.45
C GLY A 404 -16.45 9.50 12.22
N ALA A 405 -17.70 9.38 11.82
CA ALA A 405 -18.61 8.34 12.30
C ALA A 405 -19.43 7.80 11.12
N TYR A 406 -19.70 6.51 11.13
CA TYR A 406 -20.41 5.87 10.03
C TYR A 406 -21.36 4.77 10.51
N VAL A 407 -22.31 4.47 9.63
CA VAL A 407 -23.19 3.31 9.71
C VAL A 407 -23.30 2.69 8.33
N GLN A 408 -23.23 1.36 8.26
CA GLN A 408 -23.40 0.56 7.06
C GLN A 408 -24.34 -0.59 7.37
N GLU A 409 -25.30 -0.83 6.51
CA GLU A 409 -26.22 -1.97 6.57
C GLU A 409 -26.05 -2.79 5.29
N LYS A 410 -25.74 -4.08 5.44
CA LYS A 410 -25.76 -5.07 4.37
C LYS A 410 -26.99 -5.97 4.55
N LEU A 411 -27.83 -6.00 3.55
CA LEU A 411 -29.03 -6.79 3.46
C LEU A 411 -28.84 -7.90 2.44
N THR A 412 -29.00 -9.15 2.84
CA THR A 412 -28.94 -10.30 1.92
C THR A 412 -30.28 -11.00 1.90
N TRP A 413 -30.88 -11.10 0.71
CA TRP A 413 -32.14 -11.78 0.49
C TRP A 413 -32.08 -12.64 -0.78
N ASP A 414 -31.86 -13.96 -0.60
CA ASP A 414 -31.73 -14.93 -1.69
C ASP A 414 -30.63 -14.45 -2.68
N TRP A 415 -30.99 -14.18 -3.92
CA TRP A 415 -30.10 -13.69 -4.99
C TRP A 415 -29.79 -12.18 -4.97
N LEU A 416 -30.36 -11.44 -4.04
CA LEU A 416 -30.23 -9.97 -3.95
C LEU A 416 -29.42 -9.58 -2.70
N GLU A 417 -28.43 -8.74 -2.91
CA GLU A 417 -27.67 -8.09 -1.84
C GLU A 417 -27.74 -6.57 -2.00
N VAL A 418 -27.97 -5.85 -0.90
CA VAL A 418 -28.00 -4.38 -0.89
C VAL A 418 -27.16 -3.87 0.26
N ILE A 419 -26.18 -3.01 -0.03
CA ILE A 419 -25.36 -2.33 0.98
C ILE A 419 -25.71 -0.85 0.93
N GLY A 420 -26.16 -0.28 2.05
CA GLY A 420 -26.33 1.14 2.25
C GLY A 420 -25.40 1.65 3.33
N ALA A 421 -24.67 2.73 3.08
CA ALA A 421 -23.80 3.33 4.10
C ALA A 421 -23.93 4.85 4.10
N LEU A 422 -23.69 5.42 5.28
CA LEU A 422 -23.65 6.86 5.50
C LEU A 422 -22.52 7.17 6.45
N ARG A 423 -21.64 8.10 6.04
CA ARG A 423 -20.51 8.57 6.85
C ARG A 423 -20.52 10.07 6.97
N TYR A 424 -20.27 10.56 8.17
CA TYR A 424 -20.00 11.97 8.48
C TYR A 424 -18.54 12.14 8.87
N ASP A 425 -17.85 13.07 8.22
CA ASP A 425 -16.47 13.45 8.50
C ASP A 425 -16.38 14.92 8.88
N SER A 426 -15.45 15.25 9.77
CA SER A 426 -15.06 16.61 10.14
C SER A 426 -13.55 16.72 10.19
N TYR A 427 -13.01 17.85 9.74
CA TYR A 427 -11.57 18.13 9.83
C TYR A 427 -11.30 19.52 10.39
N GLU A 428 -10.12 19.67 10.97
CA GLU A 428 -9.55 20.93 11.45
C GLU A 428 -8.05 20.93 11.13
N LEU A 429 -7.60 22.03 10.51
CA LEU A 429 -6.18 22.36 10.32
C LEU A 429 -5.88 23.55 11.20
N ASP A 430 -4.85 23.45 12.03
CA ASP A 430 -4.45 24.45 12.99
C ASP A 430 -2.95 24.76 12.83
N ASN A 431 -2.62 26.04 12.68
CA ASN A 431 -1.25 26.52 12.71
C ASN A 431 -1.20 27.93 13.28
N ASP A 432 0.03 28.49 13.41
CA ASP A 432 0.26 29.85 13.92
C ASP A 432 -0.41 30.97 13.09
N GLU A 433 -0.85 30.70 11.84
CA GLU A 433 -1.46 31.67 10.93
C GLU A 433 -2.99 31.65 10.95
N GLY A 434 -3.61 30.59 11.52
CA GLY A 434 -5.07 30.47 11.65
C GLY A 434 -5.60 29.05 11.48
N ASP A 435 -6.89 28.90 11.70
CA ASP A 435 -7.59 27.62 11.68
C ASP A 435 -8.45 27.49 10.42
N VAL A 436 -8.41 26.33 9.76
CA VAL A 436 -9.29 25.96 8.65
C VAL A 436 -10.03 24.69 9.02
N SER A 437 -11.35 24.67 8.84
CA SER A 437 -12.16 23.49 9.19
C SER A 437 -13.30 23.26 8.22
N GLY A 438 -13.84 22.06 8.20
CA GLY A 438 -15.01 21.70 7.41
C GLY A 438 -15.55 20.33 7.77
N ASP A 439 -16.71 20.02 7.20
CA ASP A 439 -17.39 18.75 7.42
C ASP A 439 -18.11 18.26 6.16
N ARG A 440 -18.42 16.97 6.12
CA ARG A 440 -19.10 16.34 5.00
C ARG A 440 -19.89 15.10 5.41
N LEU A 441 -21.03 14.89 4.73
CA LEU A 441 -21.79 13.65 4.77
C LEU A 441 -21.63 12.92 3.43
N SER A 442 -21.15 11.67 3.46
CA SER A 442 -20.81 10.85 2.29
C SER A 442 -21.69 9.58 2.27
N PRO A 443 -22.66 9.49 1.33
CA PRO A 443 -23.49 8.29 1.16
C PRO A 443 -22.82 7.24 0.27
N ARG A 444 -23.23 5.97 0.47
CA ARG A 444 -22.94 4.85 -0.44
C ARG A 444 -24.18 3.98 -0.57
N ILE A 445 -24.44 3.50 -1.79
CA ILE A 445 -25.37 2.43 -2.07
C ILE A 445 -24.77 1.45 -3.07
N THR A 446 -24.81 0.16 -2.76
CA THR A 446 -24.38 -0.92 -3.64
C THR A 446 -25.53 -1.93 -3.76
N VAL A 447 -25.78 -2.41 -4.97
CA VAL A 447 -26.75 -3.47 -5.23
C VAL A 447 -26.05 -4.58 -5.98
N GLY A 448 -26.03 -5.78 -5.42
CA GLY A 448 -25.54 -7.01 -6.00
C GLY A 448 -26.66 -7.96 -6.35
N VAL A 449 -26.53 -8.68 -7.47
CA VAL A 449 -27.50 -9.68 -7.91
C VAL A 449 -26.80 -10.93 -8.42
N SER A 450 -27.28 -12.11 -7.99
CA SER A 450 -26.81 -13.44 -8.40
C SER A 450 -27.94 -14.21 -9.11
N PRO A 451 -28.40 -13.73 -10.31
CA PRO A 451 -29.69 -14.15 -10.90
C PRO A 451 -29.65 -15.56 -11.50
N PHE A 452 -28.49 -16.19 -11.61
CA PHE A 452 -28.28 -17.42 -12.35
C PHE A 452 -28.02 -18.66 -11.49
N GLU A 453 -28.15 -18.57 -10.17
CA GLU A 453 -27.99 -19.69 -9.24
C GLU A 453 -28.91 -20.86 -9.61
N GLN A 454 -30.14 -20.57 -10.05
CA GLN A 454 -31.14 -21.58 -10.42
C GLN A 454 -30.80 -22.36 -11.70
N ILE A 455 -29.82 -21.93 -12.49
CA ILE A 455 -29.42 -22.59 -13.74
C ILE A 455 -27.97 -23.12 -13.72
N GLY A 456 -27.36 -23.21 -12.50
CA GLY A 456 -26.03 -23.77 -12.30
C GLY A 456 -24.86 -22.83 -12.59
N LEU A 457 -25.10 -21.51 -12.59
CA LEU A 457 -24.07 -20.47 -12.60
C LEU A 457 -24.07 -19.76 -11.24
N GLU A 458 -23.90 -20.54 -10.18
CA GLU A 458 -24.02 -20.10 -8.78
C GLU A 458 -22.98 -19.03 -8.41
N GLY A 459 -21.81 -19.06 -9.03
CA GLY A 459 -20.73 -18.11 -8.74
C GLY A 459 -20.75 -16.79 -9.53
N LEU A 460 -21.80 -16.52 -10.33
CA LEU A 460 -21.87 -15.31 -11.15
C LEU A 460 -22.69 -14.21 -10.47
N GLN A 461 -22.03 -13.13 -10.09
CA GLN A 461 -22.64 -11.99 -9.42
C GLN A 461 -22.37 -10.70 -10.21
N PHE A 462 -23.39 -9.85 -10.35
CA PHE A 462 -23.27 -8.50 -10.91
C PHE A 462 -23.54 -7.48 -9.81
N TYR A 463 -22.85 -6.35 -9.84
CA TYR A 463 -23.12 -5.27 -8.91
C TYR A 463 -23.07 -3.90 -9.56
N GLY A 464 -23.74 -2.95 -8.91
CA GLY A 464 -23.67 -1.54 -9.23
C GLY A 464 -23.58 -0.72 -7.95
N THR A 465 -22.65 0.22 -7.90
CA THR A 465 -22.38 1.08 -6.75
C THR A 465 -22.44 2.54 -7.15
N TYR A 466 -23.07 3.35 -6.30
CA TYR A 466 -22.85 4.78 -6.20
C TYR A 466 -22.23 5.08 -4.84
N ALA A 467 -21.10 5.77 -4.81
CA ALA A 467 -20.45 6.13 -3.57
C ALA A 467 -19.86 7.54 -3.65
N GLU A 468 -19.92 8.26 -2.52
CA GLU A 468 -19.22 9.52 -2.35
C GLU A 468 -18.07 9.36 -1.35
N GLY A 469 -16.97 10.04 -1.64
CA GLY A 469 -15.80 10.14 -0.78
C GLY A 469 -15.41 11.59 -0.54
N TYR A 470 -14.61 11.81 0.49
CA TYR A 470 -14.24 13.13 0.95
C TYR A 470 -12.74 13.18 1.29
N ARG A 471 -12.07 14.27 0.90
CA ARG A 471 -10.69 14.57 1.30
C ARG A 471 -10.56 16.02 1.75
N SER A 472 -10.11 16.22 2.99
CA SER A 472 -9.70 17.55 3.46
C SER A 472 -8.41 18.01 2.77
N PRO A 473 -8.18 19.30 2.57
CA PRO A 473 -6.88 19.83 2.18
C PRO A 473 -5.79 19.40 3.19
N SER A 474 -4.54 19.38 2.76
CA SER A 474 -3.38 19.20 3.64
C SER A 474 -2.82 20.54 4.12
N LEU A 475 -1.96 20.51 5.15
CA LEU A 475 -1.25 21.70 5.64
C LEU A 475 -0.40 22.32 4.52
N SER A 476 0.34 21.50 3.76
CA SER A 476 1.18 21.99 2.67
C SER A 476 0.38 22.61 1.54
N GLU A 477 -0.78 22.06 1.16
CA GLU A 477 -1.63 22.66 0.12
C GLU A 477 -2.20 24.01 0.54
N THR A 478 -2.56 24.15 1.82
CA THR A 478 -3.23 25.33 2.35
C THR A 478 -2.26 26.45 2.68
N LEU A 479 -1.08 26.12 3.23
CA LEU A 479 -0.21 27.06 3.91
C LEU A 479 1.18 27.23 3.28
N ILE A 480 1.48 26.53 2.17
CA ILE A 480 2.75 26.68 1.45
C ILE A 480 3.05 28.16 1.18
N SER A 481 4.27 28.60 1.46
CA SER A 481 4.68 29.99 1.30
C SER A 481 6.16 30.10 0.92
N GLY A 482 6.71 31.33 0.89
CA GLY A 482 8.12 31.57 0.62
C GLY A 482 8.48 31.71 -0.85
N LEU A 483 9.77 31.65 -1.16
CA LEU A 483 10.32 31.85 -2.50
C LEU A 483 11.06 30.60 -2.96
N HIS A 484 10.83 30.18 -4.20
CA HIS A 484 11.52 29.02 -4.79
C HIS A 484 13.04 29.22 -4.75
N PRO A 485 13.81 28.29 -4.12
CA PRO A 485 15.20 28.58 -3.75
C PRO A 485 16.23 28.27 -4.82
N ASN A 486 15.88 27.48 -5.85
CA ASN A 486 16.85 26.95 -6.81
C ASN A 486 16.50 27.33 -8.26
N GLY A 487 17.51 27.69 -9.04
CA GLY A 487 17.40 28.00 -10.47
C GLY A 487 16.70 29.32 -10.75
N VAL A 488 15.39 29.37 -10.63
CA VAL A 488 14.57 30.58 -10.79
C VAL A 488 13.82 30.90 -9.51
N VAL A 489 13.63 32.19 -9.23
CA VAL A 489 12.94 32.67 -8.02
C VAL A 489 11.52 33.08 -8.38
N PHE A 490 10.55 32.54 -7.66
CA PHE A 490 9.14 32.94 -7.74
C PHE A 490 8.44 32.63 -6.40
N PRO A 491 7.38 33.36 -6.02
CA PRO A 491 6.68 33.12 -4.78
C PRO A 491 5.79 31.87 -4.84
N PHE A 492 5.70 31.18 -3.69
CA PHE A 492 4.60 30.30 -3.34
C PHE A 492 3.58 31.10 -2.54
N LEU A 493 2.30 30.96 -2.85
CA LEU A 493 1.22 31.69 -2.20
C LEU A 493 0.34 30.70 -1.41
N PRO A 494 0.08 30.94 -0.12
CA PRO A 494 -0.87 30.15 0.64
C PRO A 494 -2.30 30.35 0.09
N ASN A 495 -3.14 29.35 0.28
CA ASN A 495 -4.57 29.40 -0.05
C ASN A 495 -5.41 28.79 1.07
N PRO A 496 -5.75 29.56 2.12
CA PRO A 496 -6.58 29.06 3.22
C PRO A 496 -8.06 28.86 2.81
N ASP A 497 -8.47 29.33 1.65
CA ASP A 497 -9.84 29.18 1.11
C ASP A 497 -10.04 27.91 0.29
N LEU A 498 -9.08 26.96 0.31
CA LEU A 498 -9.22 25.67 -0.37
C LEU A 498 -10.43 24.90 0.16
N ARG A 499 -11.26 24.48 -0.77
CA ARG A 499 -12.38 23.59 -0.47
C ARG A 499 -11.94 22.13 -0.53
N PRO A 500 -12.53 21.28 0.32
CA PRO A 500 -12.29 19.83 0.27
C PRO A 500 -12.70 19.21 -1.07
N GLU A 501 -11.96 18.20 -1.49
CA GLU A 501 -12.33 17.40 -2.65
C GLU A 501 -13.47 16.46 -2.32
N THR A 502 -14.37 16.26 -3.28
CA THR A 502 -15.49 15.31 -3.18
C THR A 502 -15.50 14.40 -4.39
N ALA A 503 -15.21 13.12 -4.19
CA ALA A 503 -15.33 12.11 -5.23
C ALA A 503 -16.77 11.56 -5.29
N LYS A 504 -17.32 11.43 -6.49
CA LYS A 504 -18.62 10.83 -6.79
C LYS A 504 -18.41 9.74 -7.83
N THR A 505 -18.51 8.50 -7.42
CA THR A 505 -18.20 7.37 -8.28
C THR A 505 -19.40 6.51 -8.57
N TRP A 506 -19.59 6.18 -9.84
CA TRP A 506 -20.38 5.06 -10.31
C TRP A 506 -19.45 3.91 -10.67
N GLU A 507 -19.73 2.74 -10.13
CA GLU A 507 -19.01 1.51 -10.46
C GLU A 507 -20.01 0.40 -10.83
N PHE A 508 -19.71 -0.34 -11.89
CA PHE A 508 -20.46 -1.52 -12.31
C PHE A 508 -19.50 -2.68 -12.47
N GLY A 509 -19.75 -3.76 -11.78
CA GLY A 509 -18.83 -4.90 -11.76
C GLY A 509 -19.51 -6.24 -11.86
N LEU A 510 -18.66 -7.22 -12.07
CA LEU A 510 -18.97 -8.64 -12.20
C LEU A 510 -17.94 -9.41 -11.38
N ASN A 511 -18.42 -10.31 -10.54
CA ASN A 511 -17.64 -11.34 -9.87
C ASN A 511 -18.04 -12.72 -10.40
N TYR A 512 -17.08 -13.59 -10.66
CA TYR A 512 -17.33 -14.96 -11.05
C TYR A 512 -16.40 -15.92 -10.32
N SER A 513 -17.00 -16.91 -9.65
CA SER A 513 -16.33 -17.95 -8.88
C SER A 513 -16.88 -19.30 -9.31
N GLN A 514 -16.02 -20.20 -9.77
CA GLN A 514 -16.43 -21.55 -10.19
C GLN A 514 -15.33 -22.55 -9.89
N ASP A 515 -15.69 -23.61 -9.18
CA ASP A 515 -14.84 -24.77 -8.93
C ASP A 515 -15.19 -25.92 -9.84
N GLY A 516 -14.23 -26.84 -10.08
CA GLY A 516 -14.45 -28.07 -10.83
C GLY A 516 -14.76 -27.87 -12.31
N ILE A 517 -14.10 -26.90 -12.99
CA ILE A 517 -14.37 -26.58 -14.41
C ILE A 517 -13.85 -27.68 -15.35
N PHE A 518 -12.58 -28.06 -15.19
CA PHE A 518 -11.90 -29.05 -16.00
C PHE A 518 -11.42 -30.26 -15.18
N ALA A 519 -11.18 -30.07 -13.89
CA ALA A 519 -10.77 -31.08 -12.92
C ALA A 519 -11.50 -30.85 -11.60
N ALA A 520 -11.55 -31.84 -10.72
CA ALA A 520 -12.28 -31.74 -9.45
C ALA A 520 -11.60 -30.79 -8.44
N ASP A 521 -10.33 -30.47 -8.66
CA ASP A 521 -9.44 -29.68 -7.83
C ASP A 521 -9.04 -28.37 -8.50
N ASP A 522 -9.75 -27.92 -9.53
CA ASP A 522 -9.52 -26.62 -10.14
C ASP A 522 -10.54 -25.58 -9.73
N GLY A 523 -10.16 -24.30 -9.85
CA GLY A 523 -11.02 -23.15 -9.57
C GLY A 523 -10.68 -21.96 -10.44
N LEU A 524 -11.71 -21.23 -10.85
CA LEU A 524 -11.59 -19.94 -11.54
C LEU A 524 -12.23 -18.85 -10.70
N ARG A 525 -11.51 -17.76 -10.50
CA ARG A 525 -12.01 -16.52 -9.88
C ARG A 525 -11.74 -15.38 -10.83
N LEU A 526 -12.75 -14.56 -11.07
CA LEU A 526 -12.68 -13.44 -12.00
C LEU A 526 -13.46 -12.25 -11.45
N LYS A 527 -12.84 -11.09 -11.47
CA LYS A 527 -13.46 -9.79 -11.20
C LYS A 527 -13.25 -8.86 -12.39
N ALA A 528 -14.29 -8.16 -12.79
CA ALA A 528 -14.22 -7.10 -13.80
C ALA A 528 -15.07 -5.92 -13.36
N ALA A 529 -14.58 -4.70 -13.56
CA ALA A 529 -15.31 -3.50 -13.20
C ALA A 529 -15.07 -2.37 -14.20
N TYR A 530 -16.12 -1.59 -14.45
CA TYR A 530 -16.06 -0.28 -15.07
C TYR A 530 -16.38 0.76 -14.00
N PHE A 531 -15.63 1.83 -13.96
CA PHE A 531 -15.85 2.95 -13.06
C PHE A 531 -15.84 4.29 -13.79
N ASN A 532 -16.60 5.25 -13.24
CA ASN A 532 -16.56 6.66 -13.60
C ASN A 532 -16.60 7.48 -12.31
N ASN A 533 -15.52 8.20 -12.05
CA ASN A 533 -15.29 9.01 -10.88
C ASN A 533 -15.21 10.48 -11.27
N ASP A 534 -16.05 11.32 -10.68
CA ASP A 534 -16.05 12.76 -10.81
C ASP A 534 -15.63 13.36 -9.46
N VAL A 535 -14.49 14.05 -9.43
CA VAL A 535 -13.93 14.65 -8.23
C VAL A 535 -14.15 16.16 -8.29
N ASP A 536 -15.21 16.64 -7.65
CA ASP A 536 -15.50 18.08 -7.52
C ASP A 536 -14.42 18.76 -6.65
N ASP A 537 -14.13 20.02 -6.95
CA ASP A 537 -13.17 20.84 -6.22
C ASP A 537 -11.76 20.22 -6.12
N TYR A 538 -11.33 19.49 -7.16
CA TYR A 538 -10.01 18.86 -7.22
C TYR A 538 -8.92 19.87 -6.93
N ILE A 539 -8.02 19.58 -5.98
CA ILE A 539 -6.91 20.47 -5.58
C ILE A 539 -5.69 20.16 -6.43
N GLY A 540 -5.21 21.14 -7.15
CA GLY A 540 -4.01 21.06 -7.97
C GLY A 540 -3.15 22.30 -7.88
N GLY A 541 -1.84 22.13 -8.18
CA GLY A 541 -0.90 23.25 -8.27
C GLY A 541 -1.09 24.02 -9.56
N THR A 542 -1.15 25.35 -9.50
CA THR A 542 -1.28 26.22 -10.66
C THR A 542 -0.24 27.33 -10.66
N THR A 543 0.08 27.83 -11.85
CA THR A 543 0.98 28.95 -12.04
C THR A 543 0.19 30.22 -12.37
N LEU A 544 0.33 31.21 -11.50
CA LEU A 544 -0.33 32.53 -11.64
C LEU A 544 0.63 33.53 -12.27
N SER A 545 0.14 34.36 -13.18
CA SER A 545 0.95 35.40 -13.82
C SER A 545 0.98 36.69 -12.98
N ALA A 546 2.17 37.23 -12.67
CA ALA A 546 2.33 38.53 -12.02
C ALA A 546 1.93 39.70 -12.92
N PHE A 547 1.67 39.50 -14.21
CA PHE A 547 1.14 40.51 -15.13
C PHE A 547 -0.39 40.54 -15.16
N ASP A 548 -1.07 39.56 -14.56
CA ASP A 548 -2.51 39.57 -14.38
C ASP A 548 -2.87 40.22 -13.04
N PRO A 549 -3.48 41.44 -13.05
CA PRO A 549 -3.81 42.13 -11.80
C PRO A 549 -4.89 41.43 -10.97
N THR A 550 -5.56 40.42 -11.52
CA THR A 550 -6.59 39.62 -10.83
C THR A 550 -6.05 38.38 -10.17
N SER A 551 -4.82 37.98 -10.52
CA SER A 551 -4.20 36.74 -10.04
C SER A 551 -3.78 36.76 -8.56
N GLY A 552 -3.63 37.94 -7.96
CA GLY A 552 -3.04 38.09 -6.62
C GLY A 552 -1.54 37.84 -6.55
N CYS A 553 -0.88 37.52 -7.68
CA CYS A 553 0.56 37.28 -7.75
C CYS A 553 1.34 38.59 -7.72
N PRO A 554 2.20 38.82 -6.71
CA PRO A 554 2.97 40.07 -6.64
C PRO A 554 4.09 40.05 -7.70
N PHE A 555 4.28 41.19 -8.38
CA PHE A 555 5.45 41.42 -9.22
C PHE A 555 6.68 41.72 -8.35
N ILE A 556 7.62 40.81 -8.28
CA ILE A 556 8.88 40.97 -7.53
C ILE A 556 10.02 41.21 -8.52
N PRO A 557 10.59 42.45 -8.59
CA PRO A 557 11.73 42.71 -9.46
C PRO A 557 13.01 42.18 -8.82
N GLY A 558 13.81 41.45 -9.60
CA GLY A 558 15.12 40.96 -9.13
C GLY A 558 15.84 40.06 -10.12
N PRO A 559 17.16 39.85 -9.96
CA PRO A 559 17.89 38.90 -10.77
C PRO A 559 17.39 37.50 -10.53
N GLY A 560 17.11 36.75 -11.62
CA GLY A 560 16.63 35.36 -11.54
C GLY A 560 15.16 35.23 -11.17
N VAL A 561 14.45 36.30 -10.86
CA VAL A 561 13.01 36.27 -10.57
C VAL A 561 12.23 36.19 -11.88
N ILE A 562 11.33 35.23 -11.97
CA ILE A 562 10.35 35.10 -13.06
C ILE A 562 8.99 35.66 -12.59
N PRO A 563 8.20 36.28 -13.50
CA PRO A 563 6.96 36.99 -13.12
C PRO A 563 5.77 36.02 -12.98
N ILE A 564 5.93 35.00 -12.16
CA ILE A 564 4.88 34.02 -11.84
C ILE A 564 4.86 33.74 -10.34
N CYS A 565 3.76 33.18 -9.87
CA CYS A 565 3.62 32.57 -8.54
C CYS A 565 3.07 31.17 -8.67
N PHE A 566 3.38 30.32 -7.73
CA PHE A 566 2.74 29.01 -7.58
C PHE A 566 1.70 29.08 -6.46
N GLN A 567 0.55 28.47 -6.66
CA GLN A 567 -0.49 28.34 -5.65
C GLN A 567 -1.29 27.05 -5.87
N TYR A 568 -1.68 26.38 -4.79
CA TYR A 568 -2.68 25.33 -4.88
C TYR A 568 -4.07 25.95 -5.00
N GLN A 569 -4.86 25.48 -5.95
CA GLN A 569 -6.22 25.95 -6.22
C GLN A 569 -7.16 24.78 -6.45
N ASN A 570 -8.47 24.99 -6.23
CA ASN A 570 -9.48 24.05 -6.67
C ASN A 570 -9.70 24.20 -8.18
N TYR A 571 -9.72 23.10 -8.91
CA TYR A 571 -10.30 22.98 -10.25
C TYR A 571 -11.80 22.75 -10.12
N ALA A 572 -12.58 22.97 -11.20
CA ALA A 572 -14.01 22.70 -11.15
C ALA A 572 -14.26 21.22 -10.87
N ASN A 573 -13.60 20.35 -11.61
CA ASN A 573 -13.59 18.91 -11.34
C ASN A 573 -12.36 18.21 -11.96
N ALA A 574 -12.17 16.92 -11.58
CA ALA A 574 -11.38 15.96 -12.33
C ALA A 574 -12.28 14.77 -12.67
N GLU A 575 -12.38 14.42 -13.95
CA GLU A 575 -13.11 13.26 -14.44
C GLU A 575 -12.16 12.11 -14.71
N ILE A 576 -12.39 10.95 -14.08
CA ILE A 576 -11.54 9.77 -14.21
C ILE A 576 -12.43 8.55 -14.45
N LYS A 577 -12.18 7.81 -15.52
CA LYS A 577 -12.94 6.61 -15.86
C LYS A 577 -12.02 5.49 -16.32
N GLY A 578 -12.47 4.27 -16.19
CA GLY A 578 -11.64 3.15 -16.59
C GLY A 578 -12.30 1.81 -16.50
N PHE A 579 -11.57 0.82 -16.95
CA PHE A 579 -11.92 -0.58 -16.90
C PHE A 579 -10.80 -1.36 -16.22
N GLU A 580 -11.19 -2.27 -15.33
CA GLU A 580 -10.29 -3.14 -14.58
C GLU A 580 -10.74 -4.59 -14.71
N LEU A 581 -9.76 -5.50 -14.78
CA LEU A 581 -9.95 -6.94 -14.83
C LEU A 581 -8.89 -7.61 -13.97
N GLU A 582 -9.31 -8.59 -13.17
CA GLU A 582 -8.41 -9.47 -12.45
C GLU A 582 -9.01 -10.88 -12.42
N GLY A 583 -8.19 -11.89 -12.74
CA GLY A 583 -8.63 -13.27 -12.73
C GLY A 583 -7.49 -14.23 -12.47
N VAL A 584 -7.83 -15.33 -11.79
CA VAL A 584 -6.93 -16.44 -11.54
C VAL A 584 -7.65 -17.76 -11.78
N TYR A 585 -7.01 -18.63 -12.52
CA TYR A 585 -7.35 -20.06 -12.63
C TYR A 585 -6.26 -20.86 -11.95
N GLU A 586 -6.64 -21.69 -11.03
CA GLU A 586 -5.75 -22.54 -10.25
C GLU A 586 -6.17 -24.00 -10.37
N ALA A 587 -5.19 -24.89 -10.48
CA ALA A 587 -5.38 -26.34 -10.57
C ALA A 587 -4.19 -27.07 -9.93
N GLY A 588 -4.30 -28.36 -9.68
CA GLY A 588 -3.21 -29.14 -9.11
C GLY A 588 -1.90 -29.08 -9.89
N TRP A 589 -1.92 -28.83 -11.21
CA TRP A 589 -0.71 -28.68 -12.03
C TRP A 589 -0.05 -27.30 -11.93
N GLY A 590 -0.75 -26.25 -11.42
CA GLY A 590 -0.25 -24.90 -11.38
C GLY A 590 -1.36 -23.85 -11.47
N PHE A 591 -1.00 -22.64 -11.92
CA PHE A 591 -1.93 -21.52 -12.00
C PHE A 591 -1.70 -20.65 -13.25
N VAL A 592 -2.75 -19.92 -13.63
CA VAL A 592 -2.73 -18.86 -14.64
C VAL A 592 -3.41 -17.64 -14.06
N GLY A 593 -2.73 -16.49 -14.06
CA GLY A 593 -3.26 -15.19 -13.63
C GLY A 593 -3.30 -14.20 -14.77
N LEU A 594 -4.31 -13.31 -14.75
CA LEU A 594 -4.45 -12.20 -15.68
C LEU A 594 -4.95 -10.99 -14.90
N SER A 595 -4.29 -9.86 -15.09
CA SER A 595 -4.78 -8.55 -14.63
C SER A 595 -4.66 -7.51 -15.73
N ALA A 596 -5.60 -6.56 -15.76
CA ALA A 596 -5.57 -5.47 -16.72
C ALA A 596 -6.23 -4.22 -16.14
N SER A 597 -5.73 -3.04 -16.53
CA SER A 597 -6.36 -1.75 -16.28
C SER A 597 -6.15 -0.81 -17.45
N ILE A 598 -7.19 -0.06 -17.81
CA ILE A 598 -7.17 1.01 -18.80
C ILE A 598 -7.89 2.18 -18.16
N ILE A 599 -7.20 3.28 -17.96
CA ILE A 599 -7.71 4.45 -17.23
C ILE A 599 -7.44 5.68 -18.07
N ASP A 600 -8.42 6.57 -18.12
CA ASP A 600 -8.38 7.87 -18.76
C ASP A 600 -8.84 8.93 -17.75
N GLY A 601 -8.26 10.13 -17.78
CA GLY A 601 -8.65 11.18 -16.87
C GLY A 601 -8.13 12.56 -17.25
N HIS A 602 -8.94 13.56 -16.94
CA HIS A 602 -8.63 14.96 -17.18
C HIS A 602 -9.19 15.87 -16.08
N THR A 603 -8.61 17.04 -15.96
CA THR A 603 -9.11 18.12 -15.10
C THR A 603 -9.86 19.15 -15.95
N VAL A 604 -10.84 19.80 -15.33
CA VAL A 604 -11.59 20.89 -15.94
C VAL A 604 -11.47 22.12 -15.03
N SER A 605 -10.97 23.25 -15.58
CA SER A 605 -10.90 24.50 -14.84
C SER A 605 -12.28 25.18 -14.74
N TYR A 606 -12.43 26.19 -13.87
CA TYR A 606 -13.69 26.96 -13.77
C TYR A 606 -13.98 27.77 -15.04
N GLU A 607 -13.00 28.04 -15.90
CA GLU A 607 -13.16 28.65 -17.22
C GLU A 607 -13.58 27.61 -18.29
N GLY A 608 -13.63 26.34 -17.95
CA GLY A 608 -13.99 25.24 -18.85
C GLY A 608 -12.82 24.75 -19.74
N VAL A 609 -11.61 25.04 -19.34
CA VAL A 609 -10.41 24.48 -19.99
C VAL A 609 -10.17 23.05 -19.49
N THR A 610 -10.03 22.13 -20.42
CA THR A 610 -9.73 20.72 -20.13
C THR A 610 -8.25 20.44 -20.32
N GLU A 611 -7.61 19.78 -19.37
CA GLU A 611 -6.21 19.37 -19.39
C GLU A 611 -6.07 17.92 -18.93
N ASP A 612 -5.17 17.16 -19.56
CA ASP A 612 -4.93 15.77 -19.18
C ASP A 612 -4.38 15.68 -17.76
N LEU A 613 -4.87 14.70 -17.01
CA LEU A 613 -4.41 14.43 -15.65
C LEU A 613 -3.11 13.61 -15.70
N LEU A 614 -1.98 14.25 -15.50
CA LEU A 614 -0.64 13.65 -15.63
C LEU A 614 -0.34 12.56 -14.59
N THR A 615 -1.20 12.39 -13.59
CA THR A 615 -1.10 11.31 -12.60
C THR A 615 -1.81 10.02 -13.02
N ILE A 616 -2.44 9.98 -14.20
CA ILE A 616 -3.02 8.75 -14.74
C ILE A 616 -1.91 7.73 -14.98
N PRO A 617 -2.01 6.51 -14.41
CA PRO A 617 -1.02 5.48 -14.62
C PRO A 617 -1.09 4.91 -16.05
N SER A 618 -0.01 4.30 -16.50
CA SER A 618 0.01 3.55 -17.75
C SER A 618 -1.13 2.53 -17.83
N SER A 619 -1.70 2.36 -19.01
CA SER A 619 -2.55 1.19 -19.29
C SER A 619 -1.72 -0.07 -19.12
N GLN A 620 -2.22 -1.04 -18.33
CA GLN A 620 -1.42 -2.20 -17.94
C GLN A 620 -2.16 -3.51 -18.24
N VAL A 621 -1.41 -4.50 -18.74
CA VAL A 621 -1.87 -5.89 -18.83
C VAL A 621 -0.75 -6.78 -18.32
N THR A 622 -1.05 -7.59 -17.30
CA THR A 622 -0.11 -8.56 -16.74
C THR A 622 -0.69 -9.97 -16.86
N ALA A 623 0.06 -10.88 -17.46
CA ALA A 623 -0.27 -12.30 -17.53
C ALA A 623 0.82 -13.11 -16.84
N GLN A 624 0.45 -14.07 -16.02
CA GLN A 624 1.39 -14.96 -15.32
C GLN A 624 0.98 -16.41 -15.46
N VAL A 625 1.95 -17.31 -15.46
CA VAL A 625 1.74 -18.74 -15.43
C VAL A 625 2.79 -19.42 -14.54
N GLY A 626 2.35 -20.37 -13.74
CA GLY A 626 3.22 -21.18 -12.91
C GLY A 626 2.86 -22.66 -12.99
N PHE A 627 3.85 -23.51 -13.04
CA PHE A 627 3.69 -24.98 -13.10
C PHE A 627 4.31 -25.60 -11.84
N ARG A 628 3.58 -26.52 -11.21
CA ARG A 628 4.01 -27.26 -10.03
C ARG A 628 4.54 -28.64 -10.43
N PHE A 629 5.66 -29.02 -9.85
CA PHE A 629 6.35 -30.29 -10.09
C PHE A 629 6.83 -30.89 -8.77
N LEU A 630 7.18 -32.20 -8.80
CA LEU A 630 7.79 -32.91 -7.68
C LEU A 630 6.93 -32.86 -6.40
N GLU A 631 5.63 -33.09 -6.53
CA GLU A 631 4.67 -33.02 -5.41
C GLU A 631 4.73 -31.63 -4.76
N ASP A 632 4.57 -30.58 -5.60
CA ASP A 632 4.55 -29.15 -5.26
C ASP A 632 5.86 -28.57 -4.67
N LYS A 633 6.93 -29.40 -4.63
CA LYS A 633 8.25 -28.93 -4.16
C LYS A 633 8.95 -27.98 -5.12
N LEU A 634 8.60 -27.99 -6.39
CA LEU A 634 9.20 -27.13 -7.42
C LEU A 634 8.11 -26.40 -8.19
N THR A 635 8.10 -25.10 -8.10
CA THR A 635 7.27 -24.21 -8.93
C THR A 635 8.16 -23.47 -9.91
N ILE A 636 7.84 -23.51 -11.20
CA ILE A 636 8.53 -22.73 -12.25
C ILE A 636 7.49 -21.94 -13.02
N GLY A 637 7.76 -20.68 -13.25
CA GLY A 637 6.81 -19.85 -13.96
C GLY A 637 7.42 -18.62 -14.62
N GLY A 638 6.54 -17.87 -15.26
CA GLY A 638 6.89 -16.60 -15.91
C GLY A 638 5.74 -15.61 -15.89
N GLU A 639 6.08 -14.40 -16.19
CA GLU A 639 5.18 -13.25 -16.14
C GLU A 639 5.51 -12.31 -17.29
N VAL A 640 4.49 -11.82 -17.96
CA VAL A 640 4.60 -10.80 -19.02
C VAL A 640 3.75 -9.61 -18.60
N GLN A 641 4.33 -8.43 -18.60
CA GLN A 641 3.63 -7.19 -18.34
C GLN A 641 3.81 -6.23 -19.53
N TYR A 642 2.70 -5.80 -20.10
CA TYR A 642 2.65 -4.70 -21.07
C TYR A 642 2.17 -3.43 -20.34
N ASN A 643 2.86 -2.32 -20.59
CA ASN A 643 2.49 -0.98 -20.13
C ASN A 643 2.43 -0.06 -21.36
N GLY A 644 1.25 0.52 -21.59
CA GLY A 644 1.01 1.51 -22.63
C GLY A 644 1.26 2.92 -22.11
N ALA A 645 1.81 3.80 -22.91
CA ALA A 645 2.01 5.20 -22.53
C ALA A 645 0.67 5.87 -22.17
N PRO A 646 0.59 6.61 -21.05
CA PRO A 646 -0.60 7.38 -20.72
C PRO A 646 -0.80 8.55 -21.69
N GLU A 647 -2.06 8.91 -21.95
CA GLU A 647 -2.40 10.08 -22.77
C GLU A 647 -1.87 11.37 -22.12
N GLY A 648 -1.50 12.36 -22.94
CA GLY A 648 -0.98 13.65 -22.47
C GLY A 648 0.47 13.65 -21.99
N ASN A 649 1.15 12.49 -21.94
CA ASN A 649 2.56 12.41 -21.58
C ASN A 649 3.42 12.03 -22.81
N ASP A 650 3.84 13.03 -23.57
CA ASP A 650 4.64 12.86 -24.78
C ASP A 650 6.04 12.26 -24.56
N THR A 651 6.47 12.12 -23.31
CA THR A 651 7.78 11.56 -22.92
C THR A 651 7.70 10.09 -22.49
N ALA A 652 6.50 9.57 -22.29
CA ALA A 652 6.27 8.17 -21.92
C ALA A 652 6.26 7.29 -23.20
N GLU A 653 6.84 6.11 -23.09
CA GLU A 653 6.89 5.10 -24.14
C GLU A 653 6.23 3.80 -23.67
N ASP A 654 5.64 3.07 -24.62
CA ASP A 654 5.15 1.72 -24.36
C ASP A 654 6.31 0.77 -24.09
N TYR A 655 6.14 -0.14 -23.16
CA TYR A 655 7.13 -1.18 -22.91
C TYR A 655 6.50 -2.51 -22.51
N THR A 656 7.27 -3.59 -22.70
CA THR A 656 6.88 -4.95 -22.31
C THR A 656 8.01 -5.58 -21.50
N LEU A 657 7.69 -6.03 -20.31
CA LEU A 657 8.60 -6.73 -19.43
C LEU A 657 8.27 -8.23 -19.43
N VAL A 658 9.31 -9.05 -19.42
CA VAL A 658 9.19 -10.50 -19.24
C VAL A 658 10.04 -10.91 -18.08
N ASN A 659 9.41 -11.59 -17.11
CA ASN A 659 10.03 -12.08 -15.90
C ASN A 659 9.90 -13.60 -15.81
N ALA A 660 10.81 -14.27 -15.12
CA ALA A 660 10.73 -15.71 -14.84
C ALA A 660 11.10 -15.96 -13.37
N PHE A 661 10.52 -17.01 -12.80
CA PHE A 661 10.79 -17.42 -11.43
C PHE A 661 10.84 -18.93 -11.28
N ALA A 662 11.55 -19.39 -10.25
CA ALA A 662 11.54 -20.77 -9.80
C ALA A 662 11.68 -20.79 -8.29
N SER A 663 10.87 -21.63 -7.62
CA SER A 663 10.91 -21.85 -6.18
C SER A 663 11.06 -23.35 -5.92
N TYR A 664 12.08 -23.72 -5.15
CA TYR A 664 12.36 -25.11 -4.84
C TYR A 664 12.46 -25.37 -3.33
N GLN A 665 11.48 -26.10 -2.79
CA GLN A 665 11.49 -26.60 -1.42
C GLN A 665 12.33 -27.89 -1.36
N ALA A 666 13.63 -27.75 -1.15
CA ALA A 666 14.57 -28.88 -1.17
C ALA A 666 14.34 -29.86 -0.01
N THR A 667 14.01 -29.34 1.18
CA THR A 667 13.54 -30.10 2.35
C THR A 667 12.43 -29.28 3.02
N GLU A 668 11.76 -29.82 4.02
CA GLU A 668 10.76 -29.06 4.80
C GLU A 668 11.33 -27.75 5.38
N ASP A 669 12.64 -27.71 5.64
CA ASP A 669 13.30 -26.58 6.31
C ASP A 669 14.24 -25.78 5.40
N PHE A 670 14.40 -26.16 4.13
CA PHE A 670 15.31 -25.47 3.22
C PHE A 670 14.67 -25.16 1.87
N LYS A 671 14.54 -23.88 1.54
CA LYS A 671 13.95 -23.35 0.31
C LYS A 671 15.00 -22.54 -0.46
N VAL A 672 14.97 -22.63 -1.78
CA VAL A 672 15.77 -21.82 -2.69
C VAL A 672 14.85 -21.18 -3.71
N ASP A 673 14.92 -19.86 -3.83
CA ASP A 673 14.15 -19.09 -4.80
C ASP A 673 15.08 -18.42 -5.81
N PHE A 674 14.67 -18.43 -7.06
CA PHE A 674 15.34 -17.74 -8.17
C PHE A 674 14.33 -16.89 -8.93
N ARG A 675 14.74 -15.68 -9.31
CA ARG A 675 13.96 -14.81 -10.17
C ARG A 675 14.86 -14.08 -11.16
N ALA A 676 14.36 -13.88 -12.36
CA ALA A 676 14.95 -13.03 -13.38
C ALA A 676 13.92 -11.98 -13.80
N ASP A 677 14.17 -10.73 -13.48
CA ASP A 677 13.35 -9.60 -13.90
C ASP A 677 13.91 -8.95 -15.13
N ASN A 678 13.02 -8.45 -16.01
CA ASN A 678 13.36 -7.76 -17.24
C ASN A 678 14.38 -8.56 -18.07
N ILE A 679 14.05 -9.82 -18.41
CA ILE A 679 14.96 -10.77 -19.07
C ILE A 679 15.53 -10.25 -20.37
N PHE A 680 14.77 -9.39 -21.08
CA PHE A 680 15.19 -8.83 -22.37
C PHE A 680 15.94 -7.51 -22.24
N ASP A 681 16.25 -7.10 -21.02
CA ASP A 681 17.01 -5.87 -20.72
C ASP A 681 16.42 -4.62 -21.36
N VAL A 682 15.08 -4.51 -21.30
CA VAL A 682 14.34 -3.38 -21.89
C VAL A 682 14.64 -2.12 -21.06
N LYS A 683 15.04 -1.04 -21.72
CA LYS A 683 15.10 0.29 -21.09
C LYS A 683 13.69 0.85 -20.98
N TYR A 684 13.25 1.18 -19.77
CA TYR A 684 11.91 1.69 -19.53
C TYR A 684 11.88 2.67 -18.34
N ALA A 685 10.86 3.48 -18.29
CA ALA A 685 10.62 4.39 -17.18
C ALA A 685 9.15 4.30 -16.73
N ASN A 686 8.93 4.42 -15.42
CA ASN A 686 7.60 4.65 -14.89
C ASN A 686 7.24 6.13 -15.12
N PRO A 687 6.18 6.45 -15.87
CA PRO A 687 5.82 7.84 -16.17
C PRO A 687 5.57 8.71 -14.94
N LEU A 688 5.12 8.09 -13.83
CA LEU A 688 4.90 8.80 -12.56
C LEU A 688 6.20 9.24 -11.88
N ASN A 689 7.33 8.57 -12.15
CA ASN A 689 8.65 8.89 -11.59
C ASN A 689 9.37 9.98 -12.38
N SER A 690 8.89 10.30 -13.57
CA SER A 690 9.52 11.23 -14.51
C SER A 690 8.88 12.61 -14.40
N SER A 691 9.66 13.64 -14.66
CA SER A 691 9.19 15.03 -14.79
C SER A 691 9.53 15.55 -16.20
N ALA A 692 9.02 16.74 -16.56
CA ALA A 692 9.33 17.38 -17.84
C ALA A 692 10.84 17.60 -18.09
N THR A 693 11.66 17.56 -17.04
CA THR A 693 13.11 17.82 -17.12
C THR A 693 13.99 16.61 -16.76
N THR A 694 13.41 15.56 -16.19
CA THR A 694 14.17 14.40 -15.69
C THR A 694 13.36 13.13 -15.87
N THR A 695 13.95 12.13 -16.54
CA THR A 695 13.40 10.78 -16.64
C THR A 695 14.23 9.85 -15.75
N ILE A 696 13.55 9.13 -14.85
CA ILE A 696 14.17 8.10 -14.01
C ILE A 696 13.89 6.76 -14.71
N TYR A 697 14.94 6.14 -15.26
CA TYR A 697 14.84 4.82 -15.84
C TYR A 697 14.87 3.76 -14.76
N GLU A 698 14.07 2.71 -14.95
CA GLU A 698 13.94 1.57 -14.05
C GLU A 698 15.05 0.54 -14.29
N PRO A 699 15.26 -0.42 -13.34
CA PRO A 699 16.33 -1.41 -13.48
C PRO A 699 16.24 -2.24 -14.76
N GLY A 700 17.38 -2.42 -15.43
CA GLY A 700 17.58 -3.40 -16.48
C GLY A 700 17.52 -4.83 -15.95
N VAL A 701 18.03 -5.79 -16.71
CA VAL A 701 17.99 -7.21 -16.31
C VAL A 701 18.57 -7.42 -14.90
N THR A 702 17.79 -8.08 -14.05
CA THR A 702 18.15 -8.36 -12.66
C THR A 702 17.92 -9.83 -12.34
N LEU A 703 18.99 -10.54 -11.96
CA LEU A 703 18.87 -11.91 -11.45
C LEU A 703 18.91 -11.87 -9.93
N LYS A 704 17.95 -12.58 -9.30
CA LYS A 704 17.81 -12.66 -7.85
C LYS A 704 17.92 -14.12 -7.42
N LEU A 705 18.67 -14.38 -6.35
CA LEU A 705 18.79 -15.71 -5.75
C LEU A 705 18.64 -15.59 -4.23
N ALA A 706 17.71 -16.32 -3.67
CA ALA A 706 17.52 -16.40 -2.22
C ALA A 706 17.64 -17.83 -1.70
N ALA A 707 18.08 -17.95 -0.47
CA ALA A 707 18.06 -19.21 0.28
C ALA A 707 17.51 -18.95 1.67
N THR A 708 16.52 -19.74 2.07
CA THR A 708 15.88 -19.68 3.39
C THR A 708 16.10 -20.97 4.12
N MET A 709 16.60 -20.88 5.35
CA MET A 709 16.74 -21.99 6.28
C MET A 709 15.85 -21.77 7.49
N ARG A 710 15.04 -22.77 7.82
CA ARG A 710 14.11 -22.76 8.95
C ARG A 710 14.54 -23.74 10.03
N PHE A 711 14.22 -23.44 11.27
CA PHE A 711 14.41 -24.25 12.45
C PHE A 711 13.13 -24.18 13.30
N GLY A 712 12.70 -25.27 13.94
CA GLY A 712 11.50 -25.27 14.74
C GLY A 712 11.33 -26.54 15.58
N GLY A 713 10.40 -26.51 16.57
CA GLY A 713 10.09 -27.64 17.42
C GLY A 713 9.07 -27.38 18.52
#